data_84dee2f2e553d11fe4206235727fe47f
#
_entry.id   84dee2f2e553d11fe4206235727fe47f
#
_cell.length_a   1.000
_cell.length_b   1.000
_cell.length_c   1.000
_cell.angle_alpha   90.00
_cell.angle_beta   90.00
_cell.angle_gamma   90.00
#
_symmetry.space_group_name_H-M   'P 1'
#
loop_
_entity.id
_entity.type
_entity.pdbx_description
1 polymer ?
#
loop_
_entity_poly.entity_id
_entity_poly.type
_entity_poly.pdbx_seq_one_letter_code
_entity_poly.pdbx_strand_id
1 'polypeptide(L)'
;MSSAEKQQRKAARKLPGKDQGLTFWQCFAKDRLYTKDMPGIRPYLYIIPFFLAYFVLDFSLRYTYRSAGIVGVRYLPAFLFTLGWALVFAGLVFCLPKVPRWFVRCVPLVTFVSIAVTHSGFMSMFRRFFSFSVLTYGGTGSFMQASYIHIALKVVAGATVTVLLMMTSGRLLKVIPPKPVKLSVILGLVAAVLGAGIIAFTNYHFFPVVDTVVWDNAEENTESAAYHAFSDTTNSLKLCGLYQYTMRDLVRQIFPANTMSDDERQQVEDDIAAYEDAKQPNDYTGLLQGKNVIMVQLEALDTWMLQPEYMPNLSQLKSESIAFTNHYTPAYITAGTFNTEFMANTSLLPATGGIPTSVYTDDNYPFSLANLFRKAGYTARSFHNSEGNVYDRENIHLNLGYEKYYGGSTLNMDEHELDRQLINGFDAMTEKSPFFSFVITYSAHGPYGEDNVIYQENKDAAQAAAKRTDGNYVYAVAGAMETDRFIGELMDKLRESGHDKDTVLVFYADHYNYYMMDDALNMELKGVDNMNMLQHTDFFIWADGIEPTRIDKVTATPDVLPTVANLLGLDTTGAFLVGHDGLGDQGGYVFFADGSWFDGERYWSSTSGETGNAERTAEISRLTTLSNRILAGNYYSNLESETHDTNEN
;
A
#
# COMPACT_ATOMS: atom_id res chain seq x y z
N MET A 1 -13.76 27.24 -58.27
CA MET A 1 -13.17 25.94 -58.64
C MET A 1 -14.07 25.26 -59.62
N SER A 2 -13.60 25.07 -60.85
CA SER A 2 -14.37 24.44 -61.92
C SER A 2 -14.62 22.94 -61.68
N SER A 3 -15.63 22.38 -62.34
CA SER A 3 -15.95 20.93 -62.28
C SER A 3 -14.76 20.09 -62.70
N ALA A 4 -13.90 20.60 -63.61
CA ALA A 4 -12.65 19.95 -64.07
C ALA A 4 -11.60 19.85 -62.96
N GLU A 5 -11.41 20.88 -62.14
CA GLU A 5 -10.47 20.86 -61.00
C GLU A 5 -10.90 19.88 -59.89
N LYS A 6 -12.23 19.73 -59.67
CA LYS A 6 -12.78 18.71 -58.73
C LYS A 6 -12.58 17.28 -59.25
N GLN A 7 -12.70 17.09 -60.59
CA GLN A 7 -12.43 15.78 -61.22
C GLN A 7 -10.93 15.42 -61.24
N GLN A 8 -10.05 16.40 -61.51
CA GLN A 8 -8.58 16.18 -61.42
C GLN A 8 -8.14 15.86 -59.96
N ARG A 9 -8.69 16.54 -58.94
CA ARG A 9 -8.43 16.19 -57.54
C ARG A 9 -8.99 14.85 -57.16
N LYS A 10 -10.13 14.41 -57.72
CA LYS A 10 -10.68 13.06 -57.51
C LYS A 10 -9.82 11.97 -58.22
N ALA A 11 -9.29 12.25 -59.39
CA ALA A 11 -8.39 11.36 -60.13
C ALA A 11 -7.02 11.23 -59.44
N ALA A 12 -6.51 12.34 -58.89
CA ALA A 12 -5.27 12.33 -58.11
C ALA A 12 -5.39 11.61 -56.74
N ARG A 13 -6.64 11.33 -56.26
CA ARG A 13 -6.90 10.53 -55.06
C ARG A 13 -7.05 9.03 -55.30
N LYS A 14 -7.03 8.55 -56.53
CA LYS A 14 -6.96 7.12 -56.80
C LYS A 14 -5.56 6.63 -56.49
N LEU A 15 -5.45 5.84 -55.39
CA LEU A 15 -4.27 5.02 -55.15
C LEU A 15 -3.90 4.26 -56.44
N PRO A 16 -2.62 4.17 -56.78
CA PRO A 16 -2.17 3.36 -57.93
C PRO A 16 -2.70 1.94 -57.71
N GLY A 17 -3.24 1.36 -58.79
CA GLY A 17 -3.93 0.09 -58.78
C GLY A 17 -3.13 -1.08 -58.21
N LYS A 18 -3.92 -2.09 -57.95
CA LYS A 18 -3.57 -3.43 -57.52
C LYS A 18 -2.13 -3.86 -57.74
N ASP A 19 -1.53 -4.24 -56.63
CA ASP A 19 -0.43 -5.20 -56.47
C ASP A 19 0.28 -5.65 -57.76
N GLN A 20 1.26 -4.96 -58.11
CA GLN A 20 2.39 -5.53 -58.78
C GLN A 20 3.35 -5.94 -57.67
N GLY A 21 3.69 -7.23 -57.57
CA GLY A 21 4.51 -7.84 -56.52
C GLY A 21 5.88 -7.19 -56.34
N LEU A 22 5.86 -5.98 -55.81
CA LEU A 22 7.04 -5.19 -55.49
C LEU A 22 7.69 -5.77 -54.23
N THR A 23 8.98 -5.98 -54.24
CA THR A 23 9.73 -6.36 -53.05
C THR A 23 9.68 -5.25 -52.03
N PHE A 24 9.94 -5.60 -50.76
CA PHE A 24 10.08 -4.63 -49.66
C PHE A 24 10.95 -3.42 -50.01
N TRP A 25 12.11 -3.67 -50.61
CA TRP A 25 13.07 -2.63 -51.03
C TRP A 25 12.53 -1.76 -52.18
N GLN A 26 11.78 -2.34 -53.11
CA GLN A 26 11.17 -1.58 -54.21
C GLN A 26 10.02 -0.69 -53.72
N CYS A 27 9.26 -1.15 -52.70
CA CYS A 27 8.25 -0.33 -52.03
C CYS A 27 8.90 0.81 -51.24
N PHE A 28 10.00 0.53 -50.58
CA PHE A 28 10.77 1.48 -49.79
C PHE A 28 11.45 2.54 -50.65
N ALA A 29 12.07 2.13 -51.77
CA ALA A 29 12.78 3.02 -52.70
C ALA A 29 11.86 3.89 -53.56
N LYS A 30 10.60 3.45 -53.82
CA LYS A 30 9.67 4.12 -54.73
C LYS A 30 8.57 4.92 -54.03
N ASP A 31 8.63 5.13 -52.70
CA ASP A 31 7.65 5.88 -51.90
C ASP A 31 6.18 5.46 -52.12
N ARG A 32 5.92 4.25 -52.59
CA ARG A 32 4.55 3.78 -52.90
C ARG A 32 3.71 3.45 -51.69
N LEU A 33 4.30 3.47 -50.52
CA LEU A 33 3.59 3.26 -49.24
C LEU A 33 2.94 4.58 -48.72
N TYR A 34 3.36 5.71 -49.28
CA TYR A 34 3.03 7.03 -48.75
C TYR A 34 2.60 7.97 -49.86
N THR A 35 1.87 9.02 -49.53
CA THR A 35 1.37 10.01 -50.50
C THR A 35 2.52 10.73 -51.20
N LYS A 36 2.27 11.11 -52.48
CA LYS A 36 3.23 11.76 -53.41
C LYS A 36 3.98 12.97 -52.85
N ASP A 37 3.52 13.53 -51.74
CA ASP A 37 4.03 14.80 -51.21
C ASP A 37 5.14 14.64 -50.14
N MET A 38 5.54 13.41 -49.81
CA MET A 38 6.61 13.15 -48.84
C MET A 38 7.64 12.14 -49.37
N PRO A 39 8.67 12.60 -50.06
CA PRO A 39 9.67 11.72 -50.65
C PRO A 39 10.64 11.10 -49.63
N GLY A 40 10.95 9.81 -49.81
CA GLY A 40 12.03 9.09 -49.13
C GLY A 40 11.78 8.71 -47.66
N ILE A 41 12.87 8.57 -46.92
CA ILE A 41 12.87 8.12 -45.50
C ILE A 41 12.32 9.17 -44.51
N ARG A 42 12.23 10.44 -44.94
CA ARG A 42 11.83 11.56 -44.07
C ARG A 42 10.51 11.36 -43.33
N PRO A 43 9.45 10.76 -43.91
CA PRO A 43 8.21 10.51 -43.18
C PRO A 43 8.37 9.60 -41.96
N TYR A 44 9.31 8.65 -42.04
CA TYR A 44 9.56 7.71 -40.94
C TYR A 44 10.30 8.34 -39.76
N LEU A 45 10.96 9.49 -39.98
CA LEU A 45 11.60 10.23 -38.90
C LEU A 45 10.60 10.70 -37.84
N TYR A 46 9.30 10.80 -38.15
CA TYR A 46 8.27 11.12 -37.17
C TYR A 46 7.99 10.00 -36.19
N ILE A 47 8.56 8.80 -36.37
CA ILE A 47 8.52 7.74 -35.37
C ILE A 47 9.48 8.06 -34.20
N ILE A 48 10.56 8.81 -34.46
CA ILE A 48 11.52 9.18 -33.41
C ILE A 48 10.87 9.96 -32.27
N PRO A 49 10.11 11.06 -32.50
CA PRO A 49 9.38 11.74 -31.45
C PRO A 49 8.36 10.85 -30.74
N PHE A 50 7.79 9.85 -31.42
CA PHE A 50 6.90 8.87 -30.80
C PHE A 50 7.64 8.04 -29.74
N PHE A 51 8.78 7.47 -30.06
CA PHE A 51 9.58 6.72 -29.10
C PHE A 51 10.12 7.61 -27.98
N LEU A 52 10.66 8.79 -28.33
CA LEU A 52 11.18 9.73 -27.33
C LEU A 52 10.12 10.13 -26.31
N ALA A 53 8.85 10.23 -26.71
CA ALA A 53 7.76 10.57 -25.80
C ALA A 53 7.61 9.54 -24.66
N TYR A 54 7.71 8.23 -24.98
CA TYR A 54 7.66 7.18 -23.97
C TYR A 54 8.87 7.23 -23.04
N PHE A 55 10.06 7.41 -23.56
CA PHE A 55 11.29 7.49 -22.75
C PHE A 55 11.31 8.73 -21.85
N VAL A 56 10.89 9.87 -22.36
CA VAL A 56 10.87 11.13 -21.57
C VAL A 56 9.92 11.01 -20.40
N LEU A 57 8.72 10.44 -20.60
CA LEU A 57 7.74 10.30 -19.53
C LEU A 57 8.24 9.37 -18.42
N ASP A 58 8.68 8.16 -18.78
CA ASP A 58 9.21 7.18 -17.84
C ASP A 58 10.43 7.72 -17.09
N PHE A 59 11.39 8.27 -17.83
CA PHE A 59 12.62 8.80 -17.23
C PHE A 59 12.34 9.97 -16.29
N SER A 60 11.42 10.88 -16.66
CA SER A 60 11.09 12.04 -15.81
C SER A 60 10.54 11.62 -14.44
N LEU A 61 9.70 10.59 -14.42
CA LEU A 61 9.13 10.05 -13.17
C LEU A 61 10.22 9.38 -12.32
N ARG A 62 10.91 8.39 -12.86
CA ARG A 62 11.94 7.63 -12.12
C ARG A 62 13.12 8.50 -11.68
N TYR A 63 13.57 9.43 -12.52
CA TYR A 63 14.64 10.35 -12.16
C TYR A 63 14.24 11.33 -11.05
N THR A 64 12.98 11.76 -11.02
CA THR A 64 12.48 12.65 -9.97
C THR A 64 12.56 11.99 -8.61
N TYR A 65 12.16 10.72 -8.51
CA TYR A 65 12.09 9.97 -7.27
C TYR A 65 13.20 8.93 -7.09
N ARG A 66 14.37 9.17 -7.68
CA ARG A 66 15.50 8.22 -7.64
C ARG A 66 16.03 7.92 -6.24
N SER A 67 15.84 8.82 -5.29
CA SER A 67 16.26 8.68 -3.89
C SER A 67 15.18 8.05 -2.98
N ALA A 68 13.96 7.89 -3.46
CA ALA A 68 12.91 7.24 -2.68
C ALA A 68 13.10 5.73 -2.66
N GLY A 69 12.87 5.09 -1.50
CA GLY A 69 13.04 3.65 -1.32
C GLY A 69 14.51 3.19 -1.33
N ILE A 70 14.75 1.93 -1.05
CA ILE A 70 16.07 1.34 -0.83
C ILE A 70 16.74 0.94 -2.13
N VAL A 71 15.98 0.36 -3.08
CA VAL A 71 16.51 -0.09 -4.37
C VAL A 71 16.81 1.09 -5.28
N GLY A 72 18.01 1.12 -5.85
CA GLY A 72 18.42 2.12 -6.84
C GLY A 72 17.63 2.05 -8.15
N VAL A 73 17.63 3.14 -8.93
CA VAL A 73 17.00 3.16 -10.25
C VAL A 73 17.75 2.26 -11.21
N ARG A 74 17.09 1.23 -11.72
CA ARG A 74 17.66 0.36 -12.78
C ARG A 74 17.36 0.95 -14.15
N TYR A 75 18.37 1.41 -14.83
CA TYR A 75 18.20 2.08 -16.13
C TYR A 75 18.04 1.09 -17.29
N LEU A 76 18.80 -0.01 -17.31
CA LEU A 76 18.77 -0.95 -18.43
C LEU A 76 17.46 -1.76 -18.51
N PRO A 77 17.00 -2.45 -17.47
CA PRO A 77 15.72 -3.17 -17.54
C PRO A 77 14.55 -2.24 -17.88
N ALA A 78 14.41 -1.12 -17.19
CA ALA A 78 13.34 -0.16 -17.44
C ALA A 78 13.43 0.47 -18.84
N PHE A 79 14.63 0.70 -19.38
CA PHE A 79 14.82 1.12 -20.77
C PHE A 79 14.30 0.06 -21.75
N LEU A 80 14.64 -1.21 -21.54
CA LEU A 80 14.21 -2.32 -22.39
C LEU A 80 12.69 -2.51 -22.32
N PHE A 81 12.08 -2.44 -21.16
CA PHE A 81 10.63 -2.47 -21.01
C PHE A 81 9.95 -1.30 -21.73
N THR A 82 10.47 -0.08 -21.55
CA THR A 82 9.95 1.11 -22.25
C THR A 82 10.07 0.97 -23.76
N LEU A 83 11.20 0.45 -24.27
CA LEU A 83 11.39 0.16 -25.68
C LEU A 83 10.40 -0.90 -26.18
N GLY A 84 10.23 -1.98 -25.42
CA GLY A 84 9.29 -3.06 -25.74
C GLY A 84 7.86 -2.54 -25.87
N TRP A 85 7.36 -1.82 -24.88
CA TRP A 85 6.01 -1.23 -24.92
C TRP A 85 5.85 -0.20 -26.04
N ALA A 86 6.84 0.66 -26.26
CA ALA A 86 6.81 1.62 -27.36
C ALA A 86 6.74 0.92 -28.74
N LEU A 87 7.44 -0.21 -28.90
CA LEU A 87 7.37 -1.04 -30.12
C LEU A 87 5.99 -1.71 -30.27
N VAL A 88 5.40 -2.21 -29.20
CA VAL A 88 4.03 -2.78 -29.23
C VAL A 88 3.03 -1.72 -29.67
N PHE A 89 3.03 -0.53 -29.08
CA PHE A 89 2.12 0.55 -29.45
C PHE A 89 2.39 1.07 -30.88
N ALA A 90 3.66 1.19 -31.29
CA ALA A 90 4.01 1.52 -32.67
C ALA A 90 3.48 0.47 -33.65
N GLY A 91 3.64 -0.81 -33.32
CA GLY A 91 3.12 -1.93 -34.10
C GLY A 91 1.61 -1.84 -34.32
N LEU A 92 0.85 -1.59 -33.26
CA LEU A 92 -0.59 -1.37 -33.34
C LEU A 92 -0.96 -0.15 -34.19
N VAL A 93 -0.22 0.94 -34.09
CA VAL A 93 -0.40 2.13 -34.95
C VAL A 93 -0.25 1.79 -36.43
N PHE A 94 0.68 0.90 -36.79
CA PHE A 94 0.90 0.49 -38.19
C PHE A 94 -0.13 -0.54 -38.68
N CYS A 95 -0.66 -1.39 -37.81
CA CYS A 95 -1.63 -2.45 -38.16
C CYS A 95 -3.05 -1.94 -38.34
N LEU A 96 -3.43 -0.87 -37.66
CA LEU A 96 -4.84 -0.47 -37.52
C LEU A 96 -5.31 0.53 -38.59
N PRO A 97 -6.62 0.54 -38.93
CA PRO A 97 -7.24 1.59 -39.73
C PRO A 97 -7.18 2.96 -39.04
N LYS A 98 -7.41 4.05 -39.82
CA LYS A 98 -7.22 5.43 -39.38
C LYS A 98 -7.89 5.78 -38.03
N VAL A 99 -9.12 5.36 -37.81
CA VAL A 99 -9.85 5.71 -36.57
C VAL A 99 -9.32 4.95 -35.36
N PRO A 100 -9.26 3.60 -35.34
CA PRO A 100 -8.65 2.86 -34.23
C PRO A 100 -7.18 3.28 -33.99
N ARG A 101 -6.42 3.57 -35.04
CA ARG A 101 -5.04 4.04 -34.96
C ARG A 101 -4.92 5.35 -34.17
N TRP A 102 -5.87 6.27 -34.35
CA TRP A 102 -5.91 7.50 -33.58
C TRP A 102 -6.13 7.22 -32.09
N PHE A 103 -7.05 6.31 -31.77
CA PHE A 103 -7.30 5.90 -30.39
C PHE A 103 -6.06 5.25 -29.75
N VAL A 104 -5.44 4.27 -30.42
CA VAL A 104 -4.22 3.60 -29.92
C VAL A 104 -3.05 4.55 -29.72
N ARG A 105 -3.02 5.67 -30.44
CA ARG A 105 -2.01 6.70 -30.22
C ARG A 105 -2.37 7.65 -29.07
N CYS A 106 -3.61 8.07 -28.97
CA CYS A 106 -4.04 9.12 -28.02
C CYS A 106 -4.41 8.55 -26.65
N VAL A 107 -5.14 7.43 -26.60
CA VAL A 107 -5.62 6.86 -25.34
C VAL A 107 -4.44 6.43 -24.45
N PRO A 108 -3.49 5.61 -24.89
CA PRO A 108 -2.34 5.25 -24.05
C PRO A 108 -1.55 6.48 -23.58
N LEU A 109 -1.37 7.49 -24.47
CA LEU A 109 -0.68 8.71 -24.09
C LEU A 109 -1.37 9.42 -22.92
N VAL A 110 -2.68 9.67 -23.05
CA VAL A 110 -3.47 10.35 -22.00
C VAL A 110 -3.43 9.52 -20.73
N THR A 111 -3.65 8.21 -20.85
CA THR A 111 -3.63 7.29 -19.69
C THR A 111 -2.30 7.32 -18.96
N PHE A 112 -1.17 7.13 -19.65
CA PHE A 112 0.12 7.08 -18.99
C PHE A 112 0.61 8.45 -18.49
N VAL A 113 0.24 9.54 -19.14
CA VAL A 113 0.49 10.89 -18.60
C VAL A 113 -0.31 11.10 -17.32
N SER A 114 -1.59 10.72 -17.30
CA SER A 114 -2.42 10.81 -16.10
C SER A 114 -1.86 9.95 -14.97
N ILE A 115 -1.48 8.70 -15.26
CA ILE A 115 -0.87 7.78 -14.28
C ILE A 115 0.46 8.33 -13.75
N ALA A 116 1.33 8.91 -14.60
CA ALA A 116 2.59 9.51 -14.13
C ALA A 116 2.35 10.70 -13.18
N VAL A 117 1.32 11.50 -13.45
CA VAL A 117 0.89 12.59 -12.57
C VAL A 117 0.32 12.04 -11.27
N THR A 118 -0.53 11.00 -11.34
CA THR A 118 -1.07 10.30 -10.18
C THR A 118 0.05 9.71 -9.31
N HIS A 119 1.03 9.04 -9.89
CA HIS A 119 2.21 8.56 -9.14
C HIS A 119 2.93 9.68 -8.40
N SER A 120 3.07 10.86 -9.02
CA SER A 120 3.71 12.00 -8.38
C SER A 120 2.90 12.53 -7.20
N GLY A 121 1.56 12.59 -7.34
CA GLY A 121 0.66 12.95 -6.24
C GLY A 121 0.71 11.96 -5.08
N PHE A 122 0.63 10.66 -5.40
CA PHE A 122 0.72 9.59 -4.38
C PHE A 122 2.06 9.60 -3.64
N MET A 123 3.17 9.79 -4.37
CA MET A 123 4.48 9.90 -3.74
C MET A 123 4.58 11.10 -2.78
N SER A 124 3.87 12.19 -3.04
CA SER A 124 3.87 13.34 -2.13
C SER A 124 3.08 13.10 -0.84
N MET A 125 1.99 12.32 -0.91
CA MET A 125 1.12 12.00 0.24
C MET A 125 1.59 10.77 1.02
N PHE A 126 1.80 9.66 0.30
CA PHE A 126 1.95 8.34 0.91
C PHE A 126 3.37 7.79 0.83
N ARG A 127 4.33 8.56 0.30
CA ARG A 127 5.73 8.14 0.09
C ARG A 127 5.88 6.86 -0.76
N ARG A 128 4.83 6.49 -1.48
CA ARG A 128 4.74 5.30 -2.34
C ARG A 128 4.14 5.67 -3.69
N PHE A 129 4.41 4.87 -4.72
CA PHE A 129 3.74 5.02 -6.00
C PHE A 129 2.34 4.40 -5.96
N PHE A 130 1.45 4.96 -6.79
CA PHE A 130 0.09 4.49 -6.96
C PHE A 130 0.04 3.03 -7.42
N SER A 131 -0.90 2.25 -6.87
CA SER A 131 -1.33 0.95 -7.38
C SER A 131 -2.84 0.96 -7.63
N PHE A 132 -3.30 0.21 -8.62
CA PHE A 132 -4.74 0.08 -8.91
C PHE A 132 -5.52 -0.58 -7.76
N SER A 133 -4.85 -1.33 -6.88
CA SER A 133 -5.48 -1.86 -5.65
C SER A 133 -6.14 -0.76 -4.81
N VAL A 134 -5.58 0.46 -4.82
CA VAL A 134 -6.15 1.59 -4.07
C VAL A 134 -7.55 1.98 -4.56
N LEU A 135 -7.89 1.73 -5.84
CA LEU A 135 -9.22 2.04 -6.37
C LEU A 135 -10.31 1.08 -5.89
N THR A 136 -9.93 -0.05 -5.33
CA THR A 136 -10.86 -1.04 -4.78
C THR A 136 -11.20 -0.75 -3.31
N TYR A 137 -10.41 0.07 -2.61
CA TYR A 137 -10.79 0.56 -1.28
C TYR A 137 -11.93 1.57 -1.40
N GLY A 138 -13.09 1.26 -0.82
CA GLY A 138 -14.24 2.15 -0.80
C GLY A 138 -13.90 3.50 -0.14
N GLY A 139 -14.44 4.59 -0.67
CA GLY A 139 -14.29 5.92 -0.08
C GLY A 139 -12.90 6.58 -0.20
N THR A 140 -11.92 5.96 -0.87
CA THR A 140 -10.55 6.51 -1.01
C THR A 140 -10.47 7.91 -1.61
N GLY A 141 -11.49 8.34 -2.35
CA GLY A 141 -11.56 9.70 -2.89
C GLY A 141 -11.66 10.80 -1.82
N SER A 142 -12.18 10.49 -0.64
CA SER A 142 -12.36 11.46 0.45
C SER A 142 -11.04 11.83 1.17
N PHE A 143 -10.01 10.96 1.10
CA PHE A 143 -8.69 11.27 1.68
C PHE A 143 -7.84 12.15 0.80
N MET A 144 -8.11 12.18 -0.50
CA MET A 144 -7.31 12.94 -1.46
C MET A 144 -7.70 14.41 -1.45
N GLN A 145 -7.45 15.10 -0.35
CA GLN A 145 -7.62 16.56 -0.36
C GLN A 145 -6.59 17.19 -1.30
N ALA A 146 -7.06 18.07 -2.19
CA ALA A 146 -6.24 18.67 -3.24
C ALA A 146 -5.03 19.47 -2.70
N SER A 147 -5.09 19.94 -1.45
CA SER A 147 -4.04 20.70 -0.77
C SER A 147 -2.75 19.93 -0.52
N TYR A 148 -2.78 18.59 -0.49
CA TYR A 148 -1.57 17.75 -0.29
C TYR A 148 -0.97 17.22 -1.55
N ILE A 149 -1.69 17.24 -2.65
CA ILE A 149 -1.21 16.70 -3.91
C ILE A 149 -0.16 17.65 -4.48
N HIS A 150 1.08 17.41 -4.16
CA HIS A 150 2.20 18.11 -4.77
C HIS A 150 2.74 17.33 -5.95
N ILE A 151 2.50 17.84 -7.15
CA ILE A 151 3.03 17.25 -8.37
C ILE A 151 4.42 17.83 -8.63
N ALA A 152 5.44 16.99 -8.66
CA ALA A 152 6.80 17.42 -8.88
C ALA A 152 6.95 18.11 -10.25
N LEU A 153 7.54 19.29 -10.27
CA LEU A 153 7.73 20.12 -11.49
C LEU A 153 8.45 19.35 -12.61
N LYS A 154 9.38 18.46 -12.27
CA LYS A 154 10.09 17.61 -13.25
C LYS A 154 9.14 16.63 -13.95
N VAL A 155 8.14 16.08 -13.24
CA VAL A 155 7.12 15.20 -13.84
C VAL A 155 6.19 16.00 -14.74
N VAL A 156 5.76 17.20 -14.33
CA VAL A 156 4.97 18.10 -15.17
C VAL A 156 5.72 18.48 -16.44
N ALA A 157 6.99 18.84 -16.31
CA ALA A 157 7.84 19.17 -17.47
C ALA A 157 7.99 17.95 -18.42
N GLY A 158 8.25 16.75 -17.88
CA GLY A 158 8.31 15.51 -18.64
C GLY A 158 7.00 15.20 -19.37
N ALA A 159 5.87 15.32 -18.71
CA ALA A 159 4.54 15.15 -19.28
C ALA A 159 4.28 16.16 -20.41
N THR A 160 4.63 17.43 -20.21
CA THR A 160 4.50 18.48 -21.24
C THR A 160 5.34 18.18 -22.47
N VAL A 161 6.62 17.82 -22.28
CA VAL A 161 7.51 17.44 -23.39
C VAL A 161 6.98 16.20 -24.12
N THR A 162 6.47 15.22 -23.38
CA THR A 162 5.85 14.01 -23.95
C THR A 162 4.66 14.36 -24.85
N VAL A 163 3.77 15.23 -24.42
CA VAL A 163 2.63 15.71 -25.24
C VAL A 163 3.11 16.42 -26.49
N LEU A 164 4.11 17.30 -26.39
CA LEU A 164 4.67 18.01 -27.54
C LEU A 164 5.32 17.06 -28.55
N LEU A 165 6.07 16.07 -28.08
CA LEU A 165 6.67 15.02 -28.91
C LEU A 165 5.61 14.20 -29.62
N MET A 166 4.53 13.84 -28.91
CA MET A 166 3.41 13.10 -29.50
C MET A 166 2.62 13.94 -30.50
N MET A 167 2.44 15.24 -30.27
CA MET A 167 1.86 16.15 -31.27
C MET A 167 2.72 16.20 -32.53
N THR A 168 4.04 16.27 -32.38
CA THR A 168 4.98 16.23 -33.49
C THR A 168 4.91 14.90 -34.24
N SER A 169 4.89 13.77 -33.53
CA SER A 169 4.71 12.45 -34.13
C SER A 169 3.37 12.29 -34.86
N GLY A 170 2.39 13.16 -34.59
CA GLY A 170 1.10 13.16 -35.26
C GLY A 170 1.16 13.34 -36.77
N ARG A 171 2.26 13.88 -37.27
CA ARG A 171 2.52 13.93 -38.72
C ARG A 171 2.72 12.54 -39.32
N LEU A 172 3.21 11.56 -38.54
CA LEU A 172 3.30 10.17 -38.95
C LEU A 172 1.93 9.60 -39.39
N LEU A 173 0.85 9.96 -38.68
CA LEU A 173 -0.49 9.49 -39.04
C LEU A 173 -1.00 10.01 -40.39
N LYS A 174 -0.47 11.14 -40.86
CA LYS A 174 -0.81 11.70 -42.17
C LYS A 174 -0.10 10.95 -43.30
N VAL A 175 1.02 10.32 -42.99
CA VAL A 175 1.87 9.58 -43.94
C VAL A 175 1.39 8.13 -44.08
N ILE A 176 0.94 7.52 -43.01
CA ILE A 176 0.40 6.14 -43.03
C ILE A 176 -0.97 6.14 -43.73
N PRO A 177 -1.18 5.25 -44.72
CA PRO A 177 -2.47 5.16 -45.42
C PRO A 177 -3.66 4.99 -44.49
N PRO A 178 -4.85 5.53 -44.83
CA PRO A 178 -6.04 5.41 -43.98
C PRO A 178 -6.52 3.96 -43.80
N LYS A 179 -6.28 3.11 -44.81
CA LYS A 179 -6.42 1.64 -44.71
C LYS A 179 -5.04 1.02 -44.66
N PRO A 180 -4.80 0.07 -43.74
CA PRO A 180 -3.51 -0.59 -43.67
C PRO A 180 -3.25 -1.37 -44.97
N VAL A 181 -2.04 -1.24 -45.50
CA VAL A 181 -1.54 -2.07 -46.61
C VAL A 181 -0.79 -3.26 -46.04
N LYS A 182 -0.71 -4.36 -46.80
CA LYS A 182 -0.06 -5.60 -46.32
C LYS A 182 1.31 -5.34 -45.66
N LEU A 183 2.12 -4.48 -46.27
CA LEU A 183 3.45 -4.17 -45.77
C LEU A 183 3.39 -3.42 -44.41
N SER A 184 2.47 -2.46 -44.23
CA SER A 184 2.35 -1.77 -42.95
C SER A 184 1.86 -2.70 -41.84
N VAL A 185 0.99 -3.65 -42.16
CA VAL A 185 0.55 -4.69 -41.23
C VAL A 185 1.72 -5.62 -40.86
N ILE A 186 2.49 -6.08 -41.83
CA ILE A 186 3.67 -6.92 -41.56
C ILE A 186 4.69 -6.17 -40.69
N LEU A 187 5.03 -4.95 -41.02
CA LEU A 187 5.97 -4.13 -40.22
C LEU A 187 5.41 -3.88 -38.82
N GLY A 188 4.12 -3.64 -38.70
CA GLY A 188 3.45 -3.47 -37.41
C GLY A 188 3.49 -4.73 -36.58
N LEU A 189 3.18 -5.89 -37.17
CA LEU A 189 3.28 -7.18 -36.48
C LEU A 189 4.72 -7.50 -36.05
N VAL A 190 5.69 -7.28 -36.94
CA VAL A 190 7.11 -7.47 -36.61
C VAL A 190 7.52 -6.56 -35.44
N ALA A 191 7.12 -5.29 -35.44
CA ALA A 191 7.40 -4.38 -34.33
C ALA A 191 6.74 -4.82 -33.03
N ALA A 192 5.48 -5.25 -33.08
CA ALA A 192 4.75 -5.73 -31.90
C ALA A 192 5.36 -7.02 -31.33
N VAL A 193 5.68 -7.99 -32.19
CA VAL A 193 6.35 -9.25 -31.78
C VAL A 193 7.73 -8.98 -31.21
N LEU A 194 8.52 -8.11 -31.85
CA LEU A 194 9.82 -7.71 -31.33
C LEU A 194 9.70 -7.02 -29.98
N GLY A 195 8.72 -6.12 -29.83
CA GLY A 195 8.44 -5.45 -28.56
C GLY A 195 8.05 -6.43 -27.46
N ALA A 196 7.12 -7.35 -27.74
CA ALA A 196 6.74 -8.40 -26.81
C ALA A 196 7.93 -9.32 -26.46
N GLY A 197 8.77 -9.67 -27.46
CA GLY A 197 9.98 -10.45 -27.24
C GLY A 197 11.00 -9.75 -26.33
N ILE A 198 11.18 -8.43 -26.48
CA ILE A 198 12.04 -7.63 -25.60
C ILE A 198 11.47 -7.61 -24.17
N ILE A 199 10.16 -7.44 -24.01
CA ILE A 199 9.51 -7.47 -22.70
C ILE A 199 9.73 -8.85 -22.04
N ALA A 200 9.45 -9.93 -22.78
CA ALA A 200 9.62 -11.30 -22.26
C ALA A 200 11.09 -11.60 -21.92
N PHE A 201 12.02 -11.23 -22.78
CA PHE A 201 13.45 -11.38 -22.52
C PHE A 201 13.90 -10.62 -21.29
N THR A 202 13.46 -9.35 -21.15
CA THR A 202 13.84 -8.51 -20.00
C THR A 202 13.28 -9.10 -18.71
N ASN A 203 12.03 -9.57 -18.74
CA ASN A 203 11.41 -10.22 -17.59
C ASN A 203 12.18 -11.48 -17.18
N TYR A 204 12.46 -12.36 -18.13
CA TYR A 204 13.15 -13.62 -17.86
C TYR A 204 14.61 -13.43 -17.41
N HIS A 205 15.33 -12.49 -18.01
CA HIS A 205 16.76 -12.32 -17.79
C HIS A 205 17.09 -11.51 -16.52
N PHE A 206 16.34 -10.43 -16.27
CA PHE A 206 16.62 -9.55 -15.13
C PHE A 206 15.77 -9.85 -13.90
N PHE A 207 14.63 -10.48 -14.08
CA PHE A 207 13.70 -10.78 -13.01
C PHE A 207 13.22 -12.23 -13.14
N PRO A 208 14.10 -13.22 -12.97
CA PRO A 208 13.71 -14.62 -13.00
C PRO A 208 12.67 -14.88 -11.89
N VAL A 209 11.68 -15.72 -12.18
CA VAL A 209 10.76 -16.21 -11.14
C VAL A 209 11.58 -17.13 -10.25
N VAL A 210 11.71 -16.76 -9.00
CA VAL A 210 12.27 -17.63 -7.97
C VAL A 210 11.06 -18.31 -7.33
N ASP A 211 11.06 -19.63 -7.25
CA ASP A 211 9.95 -20.44 -6.71
C ASP A 211 9.63 -20.16 -5.23
N THR A 212 10.50 -19.48 -4.57
CA THR A 212 10.28 -18.93 -3.25
C THR A 212 10.45 -17.41 -3.32
N VAL A 213 9.57 -16.64 -2.69
CA VAL A 213 9.84 -15.24 -2.36
C VAL A 213 10.93 -15.27 -1.31
N VAL A 214 12.12 -15.68 -1.71
CA VAL A 214 13.27 -15.66 -0.85
C VAL A 214 13.77 -14.23 -0.88
N TRP A 215 13.57 -13.53 0.20
CA TRP A 215 14.38 -12.39 0.58
C TRP A 215 15.79 -12.91 0.91
N ASP A 216 16.28 -13.74 0.00
CA ASP A 216 17.63 -14.28 0.12
C ASP A 216 18.58 -13.09 -0.06
N ASN A 217 19.56 -13.00 0.79
CA ASN A 217 20.51 -11.92 0.95
C ASN A 217 21.31 -11.55 -0.32
N ALA A 218 21.06 -12.17 -1.44
CA ALA A 218 21.57 -11.78 -2.72
C ALA A 218 20.75 -10.62 -3.29
N GLU A 219 21.41 -9.52 -3.60
CA GLU A 219 20.86 -8.30 -4.17
C GLU A 219 19.97 -8.56 -5.41
N GLU A 220 20.33 -9.58 -6.22
CA GLU A 220 19.58 -10.03 -7.40
C GLU A 220 18.22 -10.64 -7.03
N ASN A 221 18.15 -11.45 -5.99
CA ASN A 221 16.90 -12.07 -5.56
C ASN A 221 15.93 -11.04 -4.97
N THR A 222 16.45 -10.05 -4.27
CA THR A 222 15.66 -8.94 -3.72
C THR A 222 15.00 -8.12 -4.81
N GLU A 223 15.71 -7.81 -5.90
CA GLU A 223 15.14 -7.06 -7.02
C GLU A 223 14.07 -7.88 -7.76
N SER A 224 14.32 -9.17 -7.95
CA SER A 224 13.34 -10.08 -8.54
C SER A 224 12.10 -10.21 -7.67
N ALA A 225 12.26 -10.35 -6.36
CA ALA A 225 11.16 -10.38 -5.41
C ALA A 225 10.36 -9.07 -5.42
N ALA A 226 11.01 -7.90 -5.33
CA ALA A 226 10.35 -6.60 -5.41
C ALA A 226 9.61 -6.40 -6.74
N TYR A 227 10.17 -6.91 -7.84
CA TYR A 227 9.53 -6.90 -9.14
C TYR A 227 8.29 -7.80 -9.18
N HIS A 228 8.34 -8.99 -8.60
CA HIS A 228 7.25 -9.98 -8.68
C HIS A 228 6.19 -9.79 -7.61
N ALA A 229 6.53 -9.49 -6.38
CA ALA A 229 5.60 -9.41 -5.27
C ALA A 229 4.73 -8.15 -5.27
N PHE A 230 5.23 -7.00 -5.75
CA PHE A 230 4.55 -5.69 -5.64
C PHE A 230 4.28 -5.23 -4.20
N SER A 231 4.88 -5.87 -3.23
CA SER A 231 4.82 -5.44 -1.82
C SER A 231 5.38 -4.03 -1.63
N ASP A 232 6.43 -3.67 -2.38
CA ASP A 232 6.96 -2.32 -2.47
C ASP A 232 6.77 -1.72 -3.86
N THR A 233 5.72 -0.91 -4.00
CA THR A 233 5.38 -0.23 -5.25
C THR A 233 6.47 0.73 -5.71
N THR A 234 7.24 1.32 -4.77
CA THR A 234 8.30 2.28 -5.06
C THR A 234 9.48 1.60 -5.72
N ASN A 235 9.95 0.50 -5.15
CA ASN A 235 11.04 -0.27 -5.73
C ASN A 235 10.60 -0.97 -7.02
N SER A 236 9.41 -1.56 -7.07
CA SER A 236 8.87 -2.19 -8.28
C SER A 236 8.86 -1.23 -9.48
N LEU A 237 8.37 0.00 -9.32
CA LEU A 237 8.34 0.98 -10.40
C LEU A 237 9.75 1.42 -10.82
N LYS A 238 10.66 1.59 -9.87
CA LYS A 238 12.06 1.99 -10.16
C LYS A 238 12.80 0.93 -10.96
N LEU A 239 12.53 -0.35 -10.70
CA LEU A 239 13.13 -1.48 -11.39
C LEU A 239 12.64 -1.64 -12.82
N CYS A 240 11.34 -1.57 -13.06
CA CYS A 240 10.76 -1.93 -14.36
C CYS A 240 10.22 -0.76 -15.18
N GLY A 241 10.14 0.45 -14.61
CA GLY A 241 9.64 1.64 -15.28
C GLY A 241 8.11 1.72 -15.35
N LEU A 242 7.61 2.91 -15.72
CA LEU A 242 6.20 3.28 -15.69
C LEU A 242 5.29 2.29 -16.43
N TYR A 243 5.62 1.93 -17.65
CA TYR A 243 4.72 1.13 -18.51
C TYR A 243 4.61 -0.30 -18.04
N GLN A 244 5.72 -0.93 -17.72
CA GLN A 244 5.74 -2.31 -17.25
C GLN A 244 5.08 -2.43 -15.88
N TYR A 245 5.38 -1.51 -14.96
CA TYR A 245 4.74 -1.44 -13.66
C TYR A 245 3.21 -1.34 -13.81
N THR A 246 2.73 -0.31 -14.53
CA THR A 246 1.31 -0.07 -14.73
C THR A 246 0.57 -1.26 -15.34
N MET A 247 1.15 -1.87 -16.37
CA MET A 247 0.50 -3.00 -17.06
C MET A 247 0.47 -4.25 -16.18
N ARG A 248 1.51 -4.50 -15.40
CA ARG A 248 1.54 -5.63 -14.48
C ARG A 248 0.58 -5.44 -13.32
N ASP A 249 0.56 -4.25 -12.72
CA ASP A 249 -0.37 -3.91 -11.64
C ASP A 249 -1.83 -4.07 -12.11
N LEU A 250 -2.16 -3.54 -13.29
CA LEU A 250 -3.49 -3.72 -13.89
C LEU A 250 -3.84 -5.20 -14.16
N VAL A 251 -2.91 -5.97 -14.70
CA VAL A 251 -3.14 -7.40 -14.98
C VAL A 251 -3.42 -8.16 -13.67
N ARG A 252 -2.72 -7.85 -12.61
CA ARG A 252 -2.92 -8.47 -11.29
C ARG A 252 -4.31 -8.17 -10.71
N GLN A 253 -4.82 -6.95 -10.89
CA GLN A 253 -6.16 -6.60 -10.46
C GLN A 253 -7.26 -7.30 -11.27
N ILE A 254 -7.02 -7.54 -12.57
CA ILE A 254 -8.00 -8.22 -13.44
C ILE A 254 -7.94 -9.75 -13.30
N PHE A 255 -6.76 -10.28 -13.04
CA PHE A 255 -6.50 -11.72 -12.93
C PHE A 255 -5.72 -12.01 -11.63
N PRO A 256 -6.36 -11.90 -10.48
CA PRO A 256 -5.74 -12.24 -9.22
C PRO A 256 -5.35 -13.74 -9.19
N ALA A 257 -4.27 -14.06 -8.49
CA ALA A 257 -3.85 -15.46 -8.31
C ALA A 257 -4.71 -16.08 -7.20
N ASN A 258 -5.77 -16.78 -7.57
CA ASN A 258 -6.92 -17.07 -6.70
C ASN A 258 -7.00 -18.48 -6.12
N THR A 259 -5.96 -19.30 -6.17
CA THR A 259 -6.10 -20.65 -5.60
C THR A 259 -4.86 -21.03 -4.81
N MET A 260 -5.09 -21.40 -3.56
CA MET A 260 -4.12 -22.11 -2.75
C MET A 260 -4.00 -23.54 -3.24
N SER A 261 -2.78 -23.99 -3.52
CA SER A 261 -2.51 -25.39 -3.84
C SER A 261 -2.58 -26.28 -2.58
N ASP A 262 -2.70 -27.59 -2.78
CA ASP A 262 -2.70 -28.54 -1.66
C ASP A 262 -1.38 -28.49 -0.87
N ASP A 263 -0.24 -28.28 -1.55
CA ASP A 263 1.07 -28.12 -0.91
C ASP A 263 1.12 -26.83 -0.06
N GLU A 264 0.58 -25.72 -0.54
CA GLU A 264 0.51 -24.47 0.22
C GLU A 264 -0.44 -24.60 1.43
N ARG A 265 -1.55 -25.29 1.27
CA ARG A 265 -2.46 -25.60 2.39
C ARG A 265 -1.74 -26.43 3.46
N GLN A 266 -1.02 -27.46 3.06
CA GLN A 266 -0.23 -28.27 4.00
C GLN A 266 0.84 -27.44 4.71
N GLN A 267 1.49 -26.51 4.02
CA GLN A 267 2.46 -25.61 4.66
C GLN A 267 1.82 -24.70 5.71
N VAL A 268 0.60 -24.21 5.47
CA VAL A 268 -0.15 -23.42 6.48
C VAL A 268 -0.46 -24.30 7.70
N GLU A 269 -0.91 -25.54 7.48
CA GLU A 269 -1.21 -26.48 8.56
C GLU A 269 0.05 -26.84 9.38
N ASP A 270 1.18 -27.06 8.70
CA ASP A 270 2.46 -27.34 9.34
C ASP A 270 2.94 -26.12 10.16
N ASP A 271 2.73 -24.91 9.68
CA ASP A 271 3.07 -23.68 10.41
C ASP A 271 2.18 -23.47 11.64
N ILE A 272 0.90 -23.69 11.51
CA ILE A 272 -0.04 -23.64 12.64
C ILE A 272 0.41 -24.63 13.71
N ALA A 273 0.71 -25.87 13.31
CA ALA A 273 1.17 -26.91 14.24
C ALA A 273 2.50 -26.52 14.91
N ALA A 274 3.45 -26.01 14.14
CA ALA A 274 4.75 -25.58 14.68
C ALA A 274 4.61 -24.40 15.66
N TYR A 275 3.71 -23.46 15.38
CA TYR A 275 3.41 -22.34 16.28
C TYR A 275 2.80 -22.84 17.60
N GLU A 276 1.82 -23.74 17.54
CA GLU A 276 1.18 -24.32 18.74
C GLU A 276 2.18 -25.15 19.57
N ASP A 277 3.04 -25.93 18.93
CA ASP A 277 4.10 -26.71 19.62
C ASP A 277 5.15 -25.81 20.30
N ALA A 278 5.43 -24.64 19.71
CA ALA A 278 6.37 -23.67 20.26
C ALA A 278 5.76 -22.78 21.35
N LYS A 279 4.43 -22.71 21.41
CA LYS A 279 3.70 -21.85 22.36
C LYS A 279 3.90 -22.38 23.80
N GLN A 280 4.45 -21.53 24.64
CA GLN A 280 4.64 -21.84 26.07
C GLN A 280 3.88 -20.81 26.90
N PRO A 281 3.13 -21.25 27.93
CA PRO A 281 2.60 -20.34 28.93
C PRO A 281 3.74 -19.55 29.60
N ASN A 282 3.48 -18.27 29.87
CA ASN A 282 4.41 -17.41 30.61
C ASN A 282 3.69 -16.74 31.77
N ASP A 283 4.39 -15.94 32.57
CA ASP A 283 3.83 -15.28 33.76
C ASP A 283 2.68 -14.33 33.45
N TYR A 284 2.49 -13.95 32.20
CA TYR A 284 1.43 -13.06 31.71
C TYR A 284 0.22 -13.81 31.15
N THR A 285 0.31 -15.13 30.97
CA THR A 285 -0.76 -15.93 30.36
C THR A 285 -2.04 -15.87 31.20
N GLY A 286 -3.10 -15.26 30.64
CA GLY A 286 -4.38 -15.10 31.30
C GLY A 286 -4.40 -14.09 32.45
N LEU A 287 -3.33 -13.31 32.67
CA LEU A 287 -3.21 -12.35 33.76
C LEU A 287 -4.38 -11.36 33.84
N LEU A 288 -4.92 -10.99 32.68
CA LEU A 288 -6.04 -10.04 32.56
C LEU A 288 -7.33 -10.71 32.06
N GLN A 289 -7.44 -12.03 32.17
CA GLN A 289 -8.62 -12.77 31.72
C GLN A 289 -9.91 -12.28 32.39
N GLY A 290 -10.94 -12.10 31.58
CA GLY A 290 -12.28 -11.66 32.04
C GLY A 290 -12.43 -10.16 32.25
N LYS A 291 -11.35 -9.36 32.13
CA LYS A 291 -11.44 -7.90 32.14
C LYS A 291 -12.00 -7.37 30.82
N ASN A 292 -12.71 -6.24 30.89
CA ASN A 292 -13.12 -5.48 29.72
C ASN A 292 -11.88 -4.96 28.96
N VAL A 293 -12.01 -4.69 27.67
CA VAL A 293 -10.89 -4.20 26.85
C VAL A 293 -11.35 -3.01 25.99
N ILE A 294 -10.57 -1.92 26.03
CA ILE A 294 -10.63 -0.86 25.04
C ILE A 294 -9.26 -0.83 24.35
N MET A 295 -9.23 -1.13 23.07
CA MET A 295 -8.04 -1.08 22.24
C MET A 295 -8.08 0.18 21.38
N VAL A 296 -7.06 1.02 21.48
CA VAL A 296 -7.00 2.32 20.80
C VAL A 296 -5.86 2.32 19.79
N GLN A 297 -6.21 2.42 18.52
CA GLN A 297 -5.28 2.71 17.45
C GLN A 297 -5.09 4.22 17.34
N LEU A 298 -3.87 4.67 17.57
CA LEU A 298 -3.50 6.08 17.66
C LEU A 298 -3.01 6.57 16.29
N GLU A 299 -3.79 7.42 15.64
CA GLU A 299 -3.50 7.98 14.32
C GLU A 299 -2.21 8.82 14.33
N ALA A 300 -1.24 8.46 13.46
CA ALA A 300 0.00 9.17 13.21
C ALA A 300 0.80 9.56 14.46
N LEU A 301 0.61 8.84 15.57
CA LEU A 301 1.31 9.11 16.81
C LEU A 301 2.73 8.57 16.76
N ASP A 302 3.68 9.48 16.83
CA ASP A 302 5.09 9.13 16.78
C ASP A 302 5.74 9.15 18.18
N THR A 303 6.78 8.35 18.37
CA THR A 303 7.48 8.20 19.68
C THR A 303 7.96 9.52 20.27
N TRP A 304 8.37 10.49 19.44
CA TRP A 304 8.82 11.81 19.88
C TRP A 304 7.68 12.69 20.41
N MET A 305 6.40 12.37 20.04
CA MET A 305 5.23 13.10 20.50
C MET A 305 4.79 12.66 21.90
N LEU A 306 5.04 11.39 22.26
CA LEU A 306 4.58 10.83 23.53
C LEU A 306 5.50 11.27 24.69
N GLN A 307 5.33 12.50 25.09
CA GLN A 307 6.04 13.13 26.21
C GLN A 307 5.09 13.99 27.04
N PRO A 308 5.35 14.18 28.35
CA PRO A 308 4.42 14.88 29.25
C PRO A 308 4.07 16.31 28.84
N GLU A 309 4.93 16.97 28.08
CA GLU A 309 4.72 18.33 27.58
C GLU A 309 3.63 18.40 26.50
N TYR A 310 3.43 17.33 25.74
CA TYR A 310 2.46 17.26 24.64
C TYR A 310 1.25 16.38 25.00
N MET A 311 1.52 15.25 25.66
CA MET A 311 0.56 14.20 25.93
C MET A 311 0.65 13.72 27.40
N PRO A 312 0.27 14.55 28.37
CA PRO A 312 0.42 14.22 29.80
C PRO A 312 -0.36 12.98 30.23
N ASN A 313 -1.61 12.79 29.74
CA ASN A 313 -2.43 11.67 30.12
C ASN A 313 -1.88 10.35 29.59
N LEU A 314 -1.56 10.30 28.28
CA LEU A 314 -1.03 9.10 27.64
C LEU A 314 0.38 8.76 28.12
N SER A 315 1.23 9.78 28.40
CA SER A 315 2.56 9.61 28.99
C SER A 315 2.47 9.01 30.41
N GLN A 316 1.51 9.43 31.21
CA GLN A 316 1.28 8.85 32.53
C GLN A 316 0.83 7.39 32.40
N LEU A 317 -0.18 7.09 31.59
CA LEU A 317 -0.65 5.73 31.35
C LEU A 317 0.48 4.81 30.89
N LYS A 318 1.31 5.27 29.92
CA LYS A 318 2.46 4.49 29.46
C LYS A 318 3.45 4.20 30.59
N SER A 319 3.70 5.15 31.50
CA SER A 319 4.60 4.95 32.63
C SER A 319 4.09 3.93 33.66
N GLU A 320 2.79 3.67 33.64
CA GLU A 320 2.09 2.74 34.54
C GLU A 320 1.72 1.41 33.83
N SER A 321 2.27 1.14 32.64
CA SER A 321 1.89 0.05 31.73
C SER A 321 2.97 -1.02 31.57
N ILE A 322 2.59 -2.14 30.97
CA ILE A 322 3.52 -2.98 30.23
C ILE A 322 3.81 -2.24 28.92
N ALA A 323 5.03 -1.72 28.75
CA ALA A 323 5.41 -0.89 27.62
C ALA A 323 6.48 -1.55 26.75
N PHE A 324 6.20 -1.71 25.46
CA PHE A 324 7.11 -2.29 24.47
C PHE A 324 7.94 -1.17 23.85
N THR A 325 9.22 -1.12 24.15
CA THR A 325 10.10 0.00 23.80
C THR A 325 10.70 -0.08 22.41
N ASN A 326 10.59 -1.25 21.77
CA ASN A 326 11.05 -1.53 20.42
C ASN A 326 9.91 -2.04 19.53
N HIS A 327 8.79 -1.32 19.51
CA HIS A 327 7.65 -1.66 18.66
C HIS A 327 7.73 -0.95 17.31
N TYR A 328 7.39 -1.65 16.24
CA TYR A 328 7.41 -1.14 14.88
C TYR A 328 6.07 -1.35 14.19
N THR A 329 5.72 -0.39 13.34
CA THR A 329 4.50 -0.42 12.53
C THR A 329 4.85 -0.47 11.04
N PRO A 330 5.29 -1.62 10.50
CA PRO A 330 5.71 -1.73 9.12
C PRO A 330 4.51 -1.54 8.17
N ALA A 331 4.72 -0.75 7.11
CA ALA A 331 3.71 -0.47 6.12
C ALA A 331 3.91 -1.33 4.87
N TYR A 332 3.01 -2.28 4.64
CA TYR A 332 3.03 -3.18 3.47
C TYR A 332 2.14 -2.68 2.33
N ILE A 333 1.13 -1.86 2.63
CA ILE A 333 0.25 -1.23 1.63
C ILE A 333 0.20 0.30 1.82
N THR A 334 -0.39 0.99 0.85
CA THR A 334 -0.43 2.46 0.82
C THR A 334 -1.41 3.06 1.84
N ALA A 335 -2.45 2.32 2.23
CA ALA A 335 -3.43 2.75 3.23
C ALA A 335 -2.87 2.51 4.64
N GLY A 336 -2.10 3.48 5.18
CA GLY A 336 -1.34 3.33 6.42
C GLY A 336 -2.19 2.90 7.61
N THR A 337 -3.26 3.63 7.91
CA THR A 337 -4.18 3.32 9.01
C THR A 337 -4.79 1.93 8.87
N PHE A 338 -5.32 1.60 7.68
CA PHE A 338 -5.92 0.29 7.42
C PHE A 338 -4.89 -0.85 7.42
N ASN A 339 -3.67 -0.60 6.93
CA ASN A 339 -2.58 -1.56 7.00
C ASN A 339 -2.36 -2.09 8.43
N THR A 340 -2.28 -1.17 9.38
CA THR A 340 -2.05 -1.47 10.80
C THR A 340 -3.29 -2.03 11.48
N GLU A 341 -4.46 -1.45 11.19
CA GLU A 341 -5.76 -1.90 11.67
C GLU A 341 -6.01 -3.39 11.37
N PHE A 342 -5.75 -3.80 10.12
CA PHE A 342 -5.92 -5.19 9.71
C PHE A 342 -4.93 -6.12 10.41
N MET A 343 -3.64 -5.77 10.44
CA MET A 343 -2.60 -6.59 11.09
C MET A 343 -2.84 -6.76 12.59
N ALA A 344 -3.18 -5.69 13.29
CA ALA A 344 -3.43 -5.74 14.73
C ALA A 344 -4.65 -6.60 15.08
N ASN A 345 -5.67 -6.63 14.19
CA ASN A 345 -6.88 -7.42 14.38
C ASN A 345 -6.76 -8.89 13.96
N THR A 346 -5.85 -9.24 13.07
CA THR A 346 -5.79 -10.58 12.46
C THR A 346 -4.46 -11.28 12.59
N SER A 347 -3.39 -10.55 12.91
CA SER A 347 -2.00 -11.02 12.79
C SER A 347 -1.63 -11.52 11.39
N LEU A 348 -2.43 -11.19 10.36
CA LEU A 348 -2.11 -11.41 8.96
C LEU A 348 -1.56 -10.13 8.33
N LEU A 349 -0.71 -10.27 7.32
CA LEU A 349 -0.29 -9.11 6.52
C LEU A 349 -1.43 -8.67 5.59
N PRO A 350 -1.56 -7.37 5.29
CA PRO A 350 -2.54 -6.91 4.33
C PRO A 350 -2.30 -7.51 2.94
N ALA A 351 -3.36 -7.74 2.20
CA ALA A 351 -3.32 -8.32 0.88
C ALA A 351 -2.41 -7.52 -0.07
N THR A 352 -1.46 -8.20 -0.69
CA THR A 352 -0.52 -7.64 -1.66
C THR A 352 -0.56 -8.46 -2.96
N GLY A 353 0.19 -8.05 -3.96
CA GLY A 353 0.39 -8.88 -5.14
C GLY A 353 -0.81 -9.04 -6.06
N GLY A 354 -1.80 -8.14 -6.02
CA GLY A 354 -2.98 -8.18 -6.89
C GLY A 354 -4.13 -9.02 -6.35
N ILE A 355 -4.10 -9.35 -5.06
CA ILE A 355 -5.25 -9.90 -4.35
C ILE A 355 -6.32 -8.79 -4.25
N PRO A 356 -7.58 -9.04 -4.63
CA PRO A 356 -8.64 -8.03 -4.57
C PRO A 356 -8.97 -7.67 -3.12
N THR A 357 -9.39 -6.44 -2.88
CA THR A 357 -9.76 -5.97 -1.53
C THR A 357 -11.05 -6.58 -1.01
N SER A 358 -11.84 -7.23 -1.87
CA SER A 358 -13.00 -7.99 -1.45
C SER A 358 -12.67 -9.13 -0.47
N VAL A 359 -11.41 -9.59 -0.43
CA VAL A 359 -10.99 -10.57 0.61
C VAL A 359 -11.25 -10.06 2.03
N TYR A 360 -11.21 -8.75 2.26
CA TYR A 360 -11.47 -8.19 3.59
C TYR A 360 -12.94 -8.24 4.00
N THR A 361 -13.87 -8.28 3.04
CA THR A 361 -15.32 -8.38 3.26
C THR A 361 -15.87 -9.78 3.05
N ASP A 362 -15.21 -10.61 2.25
CA ASP A 362 -15.77 -11.87 1.74
C ASP A 362 -15.10 -13.11 2.34
N ASP A 363 -13.86 -12.98 2.87
CA ASP A 363 -13.14 -14.10 3.49
C ASP A 363 -13.52 -14.28 4.96
N ASN A 364 -13.26 -15.48 5.47
CA ASN A 364 -13.53 -15.82 6.87
C ASN A 364 -12.33 -15.49 7.76
N TYR A 365 -12.57 -14.80 8.87
CA TYR A 365 -11.55 -14.41 9.86
C TYR A 365 -11.88 -14.98 11.26
N PRO A 366 -11.94 -16.31 11.46
CA PRO A 366 -12.38 -16.91 12.72
C PRO A 366 -11.47 -16.60 13.91
N PHE A 367 -10.24 -16.16 13.64
CA PHE A 367 -9.21 -15.81 14.63
C PHE A 367 -8.92 -14.29 14.69
N SER A 368 -9.76 -13.44 14.10
CA SER A 368 -9.68 -12.01 14.37
C SER A 368 -9.91 -11.70 15.85
N LEU A 369 -9.34 -10.62 16.39
CA LEU A 369 -9.54 -10.23 17.78
C LEU A 369 -11.03 -10.15 18.15
N ALA A 370 -11.86 -9.53 17.32
CA ALA A 370 -13.28 -9.43 17.58
C ALA A 370 -13.94 -10.82 17.70
N ASN A 371 -13.62 -11.76 16.82
CA ASN A 371 -14.14 -13.12 16.88
C ASN A 371 -13.60 -13.90 18.08
N LEU A 372 -12.32 -13.75 18.43
CA LEU A 372 -11.73 -14.38 19.62
C LEU A 372 -12.42 -13.88 20.90
N PHE A 373 -12.60 -12.57 21.03
CA PHE A 373 -13.33 -11.99 22.16
C PHE A 373 -14.79 -12.46 22.21
N ARG A 374 -15.49 -12.50 21.06
CA ARG A 374 -16.87 -13.00 21.02
C ARG A 374 -16.98 -14.47 21.41
N LYS A 375 -16.04 -15.32 20.97
CA LYS A 375 -15.95 -16.73 21.43
C LYS A 375 -15.75 -16.82 22.94
N ALA A 376 -15.05 -15.87 23.55
CA ALA A 376 -14.86 -15.74 24.99
C ALA A 376 -16.07 -15.07 25.71
N GLY A 377 -17.15 -14.73 25.00
CA GLY A 377 -18.39 -14.19 25.56
C GLY A 377 -18.46 -12.66 25.65
N TYR A 378 -17.52 -11.95 25.00
CA TYR A 378 -17.51 -10.49 24.98
C TYR A 378 -18.46 -9.92 23.91
N THR A 379 -18.92 -8.70 24.14
CA THR A 379 -19.54 -7.85 23.12
C THR A 379 -18.43 -7.08 22.42
N ALA A 380 -18.28 -7.22 21.11
CA ALA A 380 -17.21 -6.57 20.32
C ALA A 380 -17.78 -5.45 19.44
N ARG A 381 -17.28 -4.22 19.56
CA ARG A 381 -17.73 -3.04 18.80
C ARG A 381 -16.54 -2.19 18.38
N SER A 382 -16.69 -1.43 17.29
CA SER A 382 -15.64 -0.55 16.78
C SER A 382 -16.13 0.89 16.60
N PHE A 383 -15.21 1.83 16.78
CA PHE A 383 -15.50 3.27 16.85
C PHE A 383 -14.43 4.06 16.09
N HIS A 384 -14.87 5.04 15.30
CA HIS A 384 -13.97 5.94 14.59
C HIS A 384 -14.66 7.26 14.26
N ASN A 385 -13.88 8.32 14.09
CA ASN A 385 -14.36 9.62 13.63
C ASN A 385 -14.93 9.56 12.20
N SER A 386 -14.35 8.72 11.34
CA SER A 386 -14.74 8.62 9.93
C SER A 386 -16.00 7.77 9.72
N GLU A 387 -16.70 8.04 8.61
CA GLU A 387 -17.84 7.22 8.21
C GLU A 387 -17.39 5.82 7.72
N GLY A 388 -18.29 4.84 7.86
CA GLY A 388 -17.99 3.45 7.56
C GLY A 388 -17.70 3.12 6.09
N ASN A 389 -18.05 4.02 5.16
CA ASN A 389 -17.73 3.88 3.73
C ASN A 389 -16.25 4.21 3.41
N VAL A 390 -15.52 4.81 4.35
CA VAL A 390 -14.09 5.04 4.22
C VAL A 390 -13.36 3.70 4.37
N TYR A 391 -12.61 3.26 3.36
CA TYR A 391 -12.01 1.91 3.23
C TYR A 391 -13.03 0.76 3.18
N ASP A 392 -14.32 1.02 3.05
CA ASP A 392 -15.38 0.04 3.29
C ASP A 392 -15.37 -0.54 4.72
N ARG A 393 -14.91 0.26 5.67
CA ARG A 393 -14.54 -0.15 7.04
C ARG A 393 -15.70 -0.77 7.81
N GLU A 394 -16.91 -0.24 7.65
CA GLU A 394 -18.09 -0.83 8.30
C GLU A 394 -18.28 -2.30 7.91
N ASN A 395 -18.25 -2.60 6.62
CA ASN A 395 -18.39 -3.98 6.12
C ASN A 395 -17.22 -4.85 6.55
N ILE A 396 -15.98 -4.32 6.50
CA ILE A 396 -14.80 -5.04 6.95
C ILE A 396 -14.86 -5.36 8.45
N HIS A 397 -15.23 -4.39 9.29
CA HIS A 397 -15.33 -4.63 10.72
C HIS A 397 -16.42 -5.64 11.07
N LEU A 398 -17.58 -5.57 10.40
CA LEU A 398 -18.63 -6.58 10.57
C LEU A 398 -18.10 -7.97 10.17
N ASN A 399 -17.33 -8.06 9.08
CA ASN A 399 -16.71 -9.31 8.64
C ASN A 399 -15.64 -9.83 9.60
N LEU A 400 -14.88 -8.92 10.25
CA LEU A 400 -13.93 -9.28 11.31
C LEU A 400 -14.61 -9.71 12.61
N GLY A 401 -15.95 -9.62 12.71
CA GLY A 401 -16.72 -10.09 13.86
C GLY A 401 -17.17 -9.01 14.82
N TYR A 402 -16.95 -7.73 14.56
CA TYR A 402 -17.56 -6.66 15.35
C TYR A 402 -19.08 -6.64 15.14
N GLU A 403 -19.84 -6.47 16.21
CA GLU A 403 -21.31 -6.43 16.14
C GLU A 403 -21.82 -5.17 15.45
N LYS A 404 -21.08 -4.07 15.59
CA LYS A 404 -21.43 -2.77 15.02
C LYS A 404 -20.20 -1.87 14.92
N TYR A 405 -20.16 -1.10 13.81
CA TYR A 405 -19.28 0.03 13.61
C TYR A 405 -20.00 1.34 13.96
N TYR A 406 -19.34 2.20 14.72
CA TYR A 406 -19.83 3.53 15.07
C TYR A 406 -18.93 4.58 14.41
N GLY A 407 -19.43 5.20 13.35
CA GLY A 407 -18.78 6.31 12.66
C GLY A 407 -19.25 7.69 13.14
N GLY A 408 -18.69 8.76 12.62
CA GLY A 408 -18.98 10.13 13.03
C GLY A 408 -20.47 10.46 13.13
N SER A 409 -21.27 10.10 12.13
CA SER A 409 -22.72 10.32 12.12
C SER A 409 -23.44 9.54 13.23
N THR A 410 -23.06 8.28 13.49
CA THR A 410 -23.67 7.46 14.54
C THR A 410 -23.25 7.89 15.94
N LEU A 411 -22.09 8.55 16.06
CA LEU A 411 -21.59 9.16 17.29
C LEU A 411 -22.11 10.58 17.52
N ASN A 412 -22.94 11.12 16.59
CA ASN A 412 -23.45 12.48 16.64
C ASN A 412 -22.33 13.52 16.79
N MET A 413 -21.24 13.35 16.05
CA MET A 413 -20.12 14.28 16.05
C MET A 413 -20.49 15.55 15.28
N ASP A 414 -20.31 16.71 15.91
CA ASP A 414 -20.44 18.02 15.26
C ASP A 414 -19.18 18.35 14.44
N GLU A 415 -18.03 17.91 14.93
CA GLU A 415 -16.72 18.10 14.30
C GLU A 415 -15.93 16.78 14.34
N HIS A 416 -15.98 16.03 13.26
CA HIS A 416 -15.38 14.69 13.18
C HIS A 416 -13.85 14.67 13.19
N GLU A 417 -13.18 15.81 13.06
CA GLU A 417 -11.71 15.87 13.19
C GLU A 417 -11.24 15.85 14.66
N LEU A 418 -12.15 16.07 15.64
CA LEU A 418 -11.81 16.18 17.05
C LEU A 418 -12.01 14.85 17.80
N ASP A 419 -10.93 14.19 18.20
CA ASP A 419 -10.95 12.90 18.88
C ASP A 419 -11.75 12.91 20.19
N ARG A 420 -11.77 14.05 20.93
CA ARG A 420 -12.61 14.17 22.14
C ARG A 420 -14.07 13.84 21.89
N GLN A 421 -14.59 14.00 20.67
CA GLN A 421 -15.97 13.64 20.35
C GLN A 421 -16.21 12.13 20.25
N LEU A 422 -15.17 11.30 20.18
CA LEU A 422 -15.29 9.83 20.34
C LEU A 422 -15.93 9.46 21.68
N ILE A 423 -15.82 10.32 22.68
CA ILE A 423 -16.44 10.11 24.00
C ILE A 423 -17.96 10.01 23.95
N ASN A 424 -18.60 10.55 22.89
CA ASN A 424 -20.04 10.39 22.66
C ASN A 424 -20.44 8.90 22.52
N GLY A 425 -19.48 8.05 22.15
CA GLY A 425 -19.65 6.60 22.06
C GLY A 425 -19.44 5.83 23.36
N PHE A 426 -19.10 6.50 24.47
CA PHE A 426 -18.71 5.83 25.72
C PHE A 426 -19.75 4.83 26.22
N ASP A 427 -21.03 5.18 26.24
CA ASP A 427 -22.10 4.28 26.65
C ASP A 427 -22.19 3.04 25.75
N ALA A 428 -21.95 3.20 24.43
CA ALA A 428 -21.91 2.08 23.51
C ALA A 428 -20.64 1.25 23.66
N MET A 429 -19.49 1.86 24.02
CA MET A 429 -18.25 1.14 24.32
C MET A 429 -18.41 0.21 25.52
N THR A 430 -19.16 0.62 26.53
CA THR A 430 -19.24 -0.05 27.84
C THR A 430 -20.58 -0.71 28.12
N GLU A 431 -21.52 -0.73 27.17
CA GLU A 431 -22.92 -1.13 27.37
C GLU A 431 -23.11 -2.51 27.98
N LYS A 432 -22.22 -3.47 27.70
CA LYS A 432 -22.40 -4.86 28.12
C LYS A 432 -21.07 -5.52 28.43
N SER A 433 -20.76 -5.70 29.70
CA SER A 433 -19.57 -6.43 30.16
C SER A 433 -19.71 -7.95 30.04
N PRO A 434 -18.66 -8.71 29.70
CA PRO A 434 -17.39 -8.14 29.25
C PRO A 434 -17.49 -7.56 27.83
N PHE A 435 -16.81 -6.44 27.59
CA PHE A 435 -16.78 -5.79 26.28
C PHE A 435 -15.37 -5.72 25.71
N PHE A 436 -15.29 -5.73 24.38
CA PHE A 436 -14.13 -5.38 23.58
C PHE A 436 -14.50 -4.21 22.67
N SER A 437 -13.92 -3.05 22.90
CA SER A 437 -14.14 -1.84 22.12
C SER A 437 -12.87 -1.44 21.39
N PHE A 438 -12.92 -1.47 20.07
CA PHE A 438 -11.83 -1.02 19.22
C PHE A 438 -12.07 0.41 18.77
N VAL A 439 -11.19 1.31 19.12
CA VAL A 439 -11.30 2.75 18.88
C VAL A 439 -10.15 3.20 17.99
N ILE A 440 -10.44 3.94 16.92
CA ILE A 440 -9.46 4.51 16.02
C ILE A 440 -9.54 6.02 16.14
N THR A 441 -8.43 6.69 16.45
CA THR A 441 -8.36 8.15 16.54
C THR A 441 -8.11 8.77 15.16
N TYR A 442 -8.20 10.09 15.06
CA TYR A 442 -8.04 10.83 13.79
C TYR A 442 -7.26 12.13 13.92
N SER A 443 -7.25 12.78 15.08
CA SER A 443 -6.82 14.19 15.21
C SER A 443 -5.37 14.47 14.82
N ALA A 444 -4.48 13.46 14.85
CA ALA A 444 -3.11 13.63 14.37
C ALA A 444 -2.97 13.39 12.86
N HIS A 445 -4.07 13.08 12.15
CA HIS A 445 -4.09 12.89 10.70
C HIS A 445 -3.83 14.21 9.96
N GLY A 446 -2.96 14.16 8.99
CA GLY A 446 -2.83 15.24 8.04
C GLY A 446 -4.06 15.39 7.12
N PRO A 447 -4.17 16.50 6.42
CA PRO A 447 -3.31 17.62 6.13
C PRO A 447 -3.22 18.62 7.26
N TYR A 448 -1.99 18.96 7.53
CA TYR A 448 -1.74 20.05 8.45
C TYR A 448 -1.94 21.41 7.79
N GLY A 449 -2.55 22.35 8.51
CA GLY A 449 -2.80 23.69 8.00
C GLY A 449 -3.31 24.65 9.07
N GLU A 450 -3.17 25.95 8.81
CA GLU A 450 -3.62 26.99 9.75
C GLU A 450 -5.15 27.00 9.92
N ASP A 451 -5.89 26.57 8.90
CA ASP A 451 -7.35 26.56 8.91
C ASP A 451 -7.95 25.28 9.54
N ASN A 452 -7.10 24.33 9.93
CA ASN A 452 -7.55 23.09 10.56
C ASN A 452 -8.11 23.37 11.97
N VAL A 453 -9.27 22.85 12.29
CA VAL A 453 -9.97 23.07 13.58
C VAL A 453 -9.13 22.64 14.78
N ILE A 454 -8.43 21.51 14.66
CA ILE A 454 -7.56 20.96 15.72
C ILE A 454 -6.46 21.96 16.06
N TYR A 455 -5.81 22.51 15.03
CA TYR A 455 -4.78 23.52 15.23
C TYR A 455 -5.35 24.81 15.82
N GLN A 456 -6.47 25.28 15.30
CA GLN A 456 -7.11 26.52 15.81
C GLN A 456 -7.43 26.43 17.30
N GLU A 457 -7.88 25.28 17.77
CA GLU A 457 -8.23 25.09 19.17
C GLU A 457 -7.02 24.86 20.09
N ASN A 458 -5.94 24.25 19.59
CA ASN A 458 -4.76 23.88 20.37
C ASN A 458 -3.53 24.76 20.10
N LYS A 459 -3.64 25.76 19.20
CA LYS A 459 -2.51 26.57 18.68
C LYS A 459 -1.60 27.12 19.75
N ASP A 460 -2.15 27.86 20.70
CA ASP A 460 -1.35 28.58 21.71
C ASP A 460 -0.62 27.59 22.63
N ALA A 461 -1.30 26.51 23.02
CA ALA A 461 -0.71 25.45 23.83
C ALA A 461 0.39 24.70 23.06
N ALA A 462 0.12 24.33 21.81
CA ALA A 462 1.07 23.63 20.96
C ALA A 462 2.32 24.46 20.67
N GLN A 463 2.19 25.74 20.36
CA GLN A 463 3.32 26.64 20.15
C GLN A 463 4.15 26.83 21.43
N ALA A 464 3.49 26.98 22.58
CA ALA A 464 4.16 27.13 23.85
C ALA A 464 4.95 25.86 24.25
N ALA A 465 4.37 24.69 24.05
CA ALA A 465 4.99 23.41 24.38
C ALA A 465 6.11 23.05 23.38
N ALA A 466 5.86 23.19 22.09
CA ALA A 466 6.80 22.83 21.03
C ALA A 466 8.08 23.70 21.05
N LYS A 467 7.99 24.95 21.53
CA LYS A 467 9.06 25.94 21.48
C LYS A 467 9.66 26.13 20.07
N ARG A 468 8.85 25.84 19.07
CA ARG A 468 9.15 25.93 17.63
C ARG A 468 8.04 26.73 16.94
N THR A 469 8.36 27.26 15.77
CA THR A 469 7.41 27.98 14.91
C THR A 469 7.18 27.27 13.57
N ASP A 470 7.80 26.11 13.38
CA ASP A 470 7.70 25.32 12.14
C ASP A 470 6.28 24.75 12.02
N GLY A 471 5.57 25.12 10.96
CA GLY A 471 4.15 24.85 10.80
C GLY A 471 3.77 23.39 11.08
N ASN A 472 4.28 22.43 10.29
CA ASN A 472 3.88 21.03 10.41
C ASN A 472 4.25 20.39 11.76
N TYR A 473 5.38 20.77 12.36
CA TYR A 473 5.74 20.29 13.69
C TYR A 473 4.72 20.73 14.75
N VAL A 474 4.34 22.01 14.74
CA VAL A 474 3.38 22.55 15.70
C VAL A 474 1.99 21.98 15.47
N TYR A 475 1.61 21.76 14.21
CA TYR A 475 0.34 21.11 13.86
C TYR A 475 0.30 19.68 14.37
N ALA A 476 1.38 18.93 14.21
CA ALA A 476 1.51 17.57 14.74
C ALA A 476 1.34 17.53 16.26
N VAL A 477 1.99 18.49 16.97
CA VAL A 477 1.82 18.62 18.44
C VAL A 477 0.38 18.97 18.81
N ALA A 478 -0.30 19.83 18.04
CA ALA A 478 -1.71 20.17 18.28
C ALA A 478 -2.63 18.95 18.13
N GLY A 479 -2.37 18.10 17.11
CA GLY A 479 -3.08 16.84 16.94
C GLY A 479 -2.87 15.87 18.10
N ALA A 480 -1.61 15.70 18.51
CA ALA A 480 -1.25 14.88 19.68
C ALA A 480 -1.95 15.36 20.96
N MET A 481 -2.02 16.67 21.21
CA MET A 481 -2.74 17.24 22.37
C MET A 481 -4.25 16.94 22.32
N GLU A 482 -4.86 16.98 21.16
CA GLU A 482 -6.28 16.66 21.02
C GLU A 482 -6.56 15.17 21.27
N THR A 483 -5.71 14.30 20.74
CA THR A 483 -5.80 12.86 21.06
C THR A 483 -5.59 12.59 22.55
N ASP A 484 -4.61 13.23 23.17
CA ASP A 484 -4.35 13.12 24.62
C ASP A 484 -5.53 13.60 25.48
N ARG A 485 -6.21 14.66 25.03
CA ARG A 485 -7.43 15.15 25.67
C ARG A 485 -8.53 14.09 25.65
N PHE A 486 -8.76 13.45 24.50
CA PHE A 486 -9.71 12.33 24.42
C PHE A 486 -9.36 11.23 25.42
N ILE A 487 -8.09 10.83 25.52
CA ILE A 487 -7.65 9.79 26.46
C ILE A 487 -7.90 10.20 27.92
N GLY A 488 -7.65 11.47 28.27
CA GLY A 488 -7.97 12.00 29.59
C GLY A 488 -9.47 11.91 29.91
N GLU A 489 -10.32 12.35 28.98
CA GLU A 489 -11.78 12.28 29.12
C GLU A 489 -12.29 10.82 29.19
N LEU A 490 -11.69 9.90 28.42
CA LEU A 490 -11.99 8.47 28.49
C LEU A 490 -11.68 7.89 29.87
N MET A 491 -10.51 8.21 30.44
CA MET A 491 -10.13 7.77 31.78
C MET A 491 -11.06 8.33 32.85
N ASP A 492 -11.47 9.59 32.73
CA ASP A 492 -12.41 10.19 33.67
C ASP A 492 -13.78 9.51 33.60
N LYS A 493 -14.28 9.21 32.40
CA LYS A 493 -15.52 8.47 32.23
C LYS A 493 -15.45 7.03 32.77
N LEU A 494 -14.34 6.33 32.58
CA LEU A 494 -14.12 5.00 33.16
C LEU A 494 -14.15 5.06 34.70
N ARG A 495 -13.52 6.07 35.31
CA ARG A 495 -13.55 6.27 36.77
C ARG A 495 -14.98 6.61 37.28
N GLU A 496 -15.67 7.53 36.59
CA GLU A 496 -17.04 7.93 36.92
C GLU A 496 -18.02 6.74 36.86
N SER A 497 -17.86 5.84 35.90
CA SER A 497 -18.68 4.65 35.72
C SER A 497 -18.24 3.46 36.56
N GLY A 498 -17.07 3.52 37.21
CA GLY A 498 -16.47 2.44 37.98
C GLY A 498 -15.85 1.32 37.16
N HIS A 499 -15.63 1.54 35.86
CA HIS A 499 -15.00 0.59 34.94
C HIS A 499 -13.46 0.70 34.89
N ASP A 500 -12.87 1.70 35.54
CA ASP A 500 -11.41 1.90 35.55
C ASP A 500 -10.64 0.69 36.13
N LYS A 501 -11.23 -0.03 37.07
CA LYS A 501 -10.60 -1.18 37.75
C LYS A 501 -10.71 -2.50 37.02
N ASP A 502 -11.65 -2.62 36.12
CA ASP A 502 -11.92 -3.87 35.38
C ASP A 502 -11.75 -3.74 33.85
N THR A 503 -11.16 -2.63 33.39
CA THR A 503 -10.89 -2.39 31.98
C THR A 503 -9.39 -2.33 31.69
N VAL A 504 -8.97 -3.06 30.68
CA VAL A 504 -7.64 -3.02 30.08
C VAL A 504 -7.64 -2.02 28.93
N LEU A 505 -6.66 -1.15 28.90
CA LEU A 505 -6.43 -0.25 27.77
C LEU A 505 -5.22 -0.71 26.98
N VAL A 506 -5.38 -0.91 25.69
CA VAL A 506 -4.32 -1.31 24.75
C VAL A 506 -4.10 -0.15 23.80
N PHE A 507 -2.89 0.38 23.72
CA PHE A 507 -2.53 1.50 22.86
C PHE A 507 -1.43 1.10 21.89
N TYR A 508 -1.60 1.40 20.62
CA TYR A 508 -0.56 1.30 19.60
C TYR A 508 -0.77 2.34 18.51
N ALA A 509 0.30 2.80 17.88
CA ALA A 509 0.21 3.74 16.78
C ALA A 509 0.04 3.03 15.44
N ASP A 510 -0.64 3.65 14.49
CA ASP A 510 -0.86 3.07 13.17
C ASP A 510 0.30 3.28 12.19
N HIS A 511 1.05 4.35 12.32
CA HIS A 511 2.27 4.64 11.57
C HIS A 511 3.03 5.83 12.18
N TYR A 512 4.28 6.04 11.77
CA TYR A 512 5.01 7.25 12.12
C TYR A 512 4.40 8.49 11.46
N ASN A 513 4.70 9.68 11.97
CA ASN A 513 4.11 10.92 11.47
C ASN A 513 4.75 11.40 10.16
N TYR A 514 4.39 10.77 9.04
CA TYR A 514 4.82 11.22 7.70
C TYR A 514 4.11 12.51 7.25
N TYR A 515 3.04 12.94 7.92
CA TYR A 515 2.35 14.22 7.64
C TYR A 515 3.20 15.44 7.98
N MET A 516 4.26 15.27 8.75
CA MET A 516 5.29 16.29 8.91
C MET A 516 5.90 16.73 7.58
N MET A 517 5.85 15.88 6.54
CA MET A 517 6.42 16.11 5.21
C MET A 517 7.93 16.41 5.22
N ASP A 518 8.62 16.04 6.30
CA ASP A 518 10.05 16.21 6.52
C ASP A 518 10.66 14.95 7.15
N ASP A 519 11.03 14.00 6.29
CA ASP A 519 11.62 12.74 6.75
C ASP A 519 12.99 12.95 7.43
N ALA A 520 13.73 13.99 7.05
CA ALA A 520 15.01 14.29 7.67
C ALA A 520 14.83 14.76 9.12
N LEU A 521 13.82 15.58 9.37
CA LEU A 521 13.46 15.99 10.74
C LEU A 521 12.92 14.79 11.54
N ASN A 522 12.07 13.94 10.94
CA ASN A 522 11.61 12.72 11.60
C ASN A 522 12.78 11.79 11.98
N MET A 523 13.77 11.61 11.10
CA MET A 523 14.97 10.83 11.39
C MET A 523 15.79 11.46 12.53
N GLU A 524 15.96 12.78 12.54
CA GLU A 524 16.64 13.50 13.62
C GLU A 524 15.94 13.33 14.96
N LEU A 525 14.61 13.51 15.00
CA LEU A 525 13.79 13.39 16.21
C LEU A 525 13.82 11.97 16.81
N LYS A 526 13.92 10.97 15.96
CA LYS A 526 13.94 9.54 16.36
C LYS A 526 15.36 8.98 16.51
N GLY A 527 16.39 9.71 16.08
CA GLY A 527 17.78 9.26 16.12
C GLY A 527 18.06 8.06 15.20
N VAL A 528 17.38 7.98 14.06
CA VAL A 528 17.50 6.89 13.07
C VAL A 528 18.05 7.43 11.74
N ASP A 529 18.62 6.55 10.92
CA ASP A 529 19.34 6.90 9.69
C ASP A 529 18.75 6.28 8.41
N ASN A 530 17.66 5.52 8.53
CA ASN A 530 16.99 4.94 7.38
C ASN A 530 15.46 4.94 7.52
N MET A 531 14.76 4.83 6.37
CA MET A 531 13.31 4.94 6.27
C MET A 531 12.54 3.81 6.98
N ASN A 532 13.11 2.60 7.04
CA ASN A 532 12.45 1.51 7.71
C ASN A 532 12.44 1.71 9.23
N MET A 533 13.52 2.24 9.78
CA MET A 533 13.61 2.53 11.22
C MET A 533 12.72 3.71 11.65
N LEU A 534 12.26 4.57 10.72
CA LEU A 534 11.20 5.54 11.00
C LEU A 534 9.89 4.91 11.46
N GLN A 535 9.66 3.64 11.10
CA GLN A 535 8.44 2.90 11.47
C GLN A 535 8.44 2.43 12.93
N HIS A 536 9.42 2.80 13.73
CA HIS A 536 9.42 2.64 15.19
C HIS A 536 8.31 3.50 15.82
N THR A 537 7.39 2.89 16.58
CA THR A 537 6.22 3.54 17.18
C THR A 537 6.01 3.04 18.61
N ASP A 538 4.95 3.48 19.27
CA ASP A 538 4.61 3.05 20.63
C ASP A 538 3.58 1.92 20.64
N PHE A 539 3.78 0.94 21.56
CA PHE A 539 2.81 -0.06 21.95
C PHE A 539 2.89 -0.28 23.46
N PHE A 540 1.76 -0.18 24.17
CA PHE A 540 1.71 -0.44 25.61
C PHE A 540 0.32 -0.85 26.07
N ILE A 541 0.26 -1.56 27.20
CA ILE A 541 -0.96 -2.13 27.78
C ILE A 541 -1.06 -1.70 29.23
N TRP A 542 -2.11 -0.96 29.54
CA TRP A 542 -2.44 -0.48 30.87
C TRP A 542 -3.61 -1.26 31.48
N ALA A 543 -3.56 -1.54 32.76
CA ALA A 543 -4.68 -1.99 33.58
C ALA A 543 -4.47 -1.52 35.01
N ASP A 544 -5.57 -1.25 35.75
CA ASP A 544 -5.47 -0.88 37.15
C ASP A 544 -4.73 -1.98 37.95
N GLY A 545 -3.69 -1.56 38.67
CA GLY A 545 -2.86 -2.45 39.50
C GLY A 545 -1.90 -3.36 38.73
N ILE A 546 -1.75 -3.19 37.41
CA ILE A 546 -0.69 -3.91 36.67
C ILE A 546 0.69 -3.40 37.11
N GLU A 547 1.67 -4.29 37.22
CA GLU A 547 3.03 -3.88 37.52
C GLU A 547 3.68 -3.25 36.27
N PRO A 548 4.09 -1.99 36.33
CA PRO A 548 4.75 -1.35 35.20
C PRO A 548 5.99 -2.11 34.79
N THR A 549 6.03 -2.53 33.52
CA THR A 549 7.10 -3.38 33.00
C THR A 549 7.57 -2.83 31.65
N ARG A 550 8.88 -2.76 31.48
CA ARG A 550 9.50 -2.39 30.22
C ARG A 550 9.93 -3.66 29.45
N ILE A 551 9.42 -3.81 28.24
CA ILE A 551 9.77 -4.90 27.33
C ILE A 551 10.65 -4.33 26.21
N ASP A 552 11.93 -4.68 26.19
CA ASP A 552 12.90 -4.20 25.21
C ASP A 552 13.00 -5.11 23.96
N LYS A 553 12.28 -6.23 23.97
CA LYS A 553 12.17 -7.12 22.81
C LYS A 553 11.53 -6.39 21.62
N VAL A 554 12.07 -6.60 20.42
CA VAL A 554 11.46 -6.10 19.20
C VAL A 554 10.09 -6.71 19.00
N THR A 555 9.11 -5.87 18.74
CA THR A 555 7.76 -6.28 18.37
C THR A 555 7.28 -5.47 17.16
N ALA A 556 6.29 -6.00 16.47
CA ALA A 556 5.66 -5.33 15.34
C ALA A 556 4.14 -5.45 15.42
N THR A 557 3.41 -4.72 14.58
CA THR A 557 1.94 -4.73 14.58
C THR A 557 1.32 -6.14 14.55
N PRO A 558 1.82 -7.13 13.79
CA PRO A 558 1.28 -8.49 13.83
C PRO A 558 1.36 -9.15 15.22
N ASP A 559 2.28 -8.70 16.10
CA ASP A 559 2.44 -9.22 17.46
C ASP A 559 1.36 -8.75 18.44
N VAL A 560 0.56 -7.73 18.07
CA VAL A 560 -0.50 -7.18 18.93
C VAL A 560 -1.53 -8.24 19.27
N LEU A 561 -2.07 -8.94 18.26
CA LEU A 561 -3.08 -9.98 18.49
C LEU A 561 -2.58 -11.09 19.42
N PRO A 562 -1.46 -11.81 19.14
CA PRO A 562 -1.00 -12.89 20.02
C PRO A 562 -0.64 -12.41 21.43
N THR A 563 -0.13 -11.18 21.58
CA THR A 563 0.17 -10.58 22.89
C THR A 563 -1.10 -10.32 23.70
N VAL A 564 -2.09 -9.69 23.08
CA VAL A 564 -3.40 -9.43 23.71
C VAL A 564 -4.11 -10.75 24.03
N ALA A 565 -4.09 -11.70 23.10
CA ALA A 565 -4.71 -13.01 23.29
C ALA A 565 -4.08 -13.77 24.47
N ASN A 566 -2.75 -13.75 24.61
CA ASN A 566 -2.06 -14.37 25.75
C ASN A 566 -2.48 -13.72 27.09
N LEU A 567 -2.44 -12.38 27.17
CA LEU A 567 -2.82 -11.64 28.38
C LEU A 567 -4.27 -11.89 28.80
N LEU A 568 -5.19 -11.94 27.84
CA LEU A 568 -6.63 -12.12 28.08
C LEU A 568 -7.06 -13.59 28.12
N GLY A 569 -6.15 -14.53 27.89
CA GLY A 569 -6.46 -15.97 27.88
C GLY A 569 -7.40 -16.36 26.73
N LEU A 570 -7.30 -15.70 25.57
CA LEU A 570 -8.10 -16.01 24.38
C LEU A 570 -7.52 -17.24 23.66
N ASP A 571 -8.38 -18.09 23.14
CA ASP A 571 -7.97 -19.31 22.44
C ASP A 571 -7.63 -19.03 20.97
N THR A 572 -6.34 -19.12 20.65
CA THR A 572 -5.80 -18.99 19.31
C THR A 572 -5.48 -20.32 18.63
N THR A 573 -5.92 -21.46 19.21
CA THR A 573 -5.65 -22.79 18.65
C THR A 573 -6.18 -22.92 17.22
N GLY A 574 -5.30 -23.28 16.29
CA GLY A 574 -5.60 -23.36 14.87
C GLY A 574 -5.44 -22.04 14.09
N ALA A 575 -4.99 -20.96 14.73
CA ALA A 575 -4.71 -19.70 14.06
C ALA A 575 -3.35 -19.73 13.34
N PHE A 576 -3.30 -19.31 12.09
CA PHE A 576 -2.04 -18.90 11.46
C PHE A 576 -1.74 -17.46 11.89
N LEU A 577 -0.62 -17.26 12.54
CA LEU A 577 -0.19 -15.96 13.06
C LEU A 577 1.19 -15.61 12.46
N VAL A 578 1.28 -14.41 11.86
CA VAL A 578 2.57 -13.84 11.43
C VAL A 578 3.36 -13.34 12.63
N GLY A 579 2.66 -12.81 13.62
CA GLY A 579 3.22 -12.28 14.85
C GLY A 579 3.42 -13.33 15.95
N HIS A 580 4.14 -12.92 16.99
CA HIS A 580 4.45 -13.71 18.17
C HIS A 580 3.98 -12.98 19.43
N ASP A 581 3.81 -13.71 20.53
CA ASP A 581 3.57 -13.08 21.82
C ASP A 581 4.77 -12.21 22.24
N GLY A 582 4.53 -10.90 22.32
CA GLY A 582 5.54 -9.92 22.75
C GLY A 582 6.05 -10.15 24.17
N LEU A 583 5.31 -10.90 25.00
CA LEU A 583 5.66 -11.24 26.38
C LEU A 583 6.28 -12.62 26.54
N GLY A 584 6.30 -13.43 25.48
CA GLY A 584 6.92 -14.76 25.47
C GLY A 584 8.46 -14.71 25.39
N ASP A 585 9.10 -15.87 25.55
CA ASP A 585 10.56 -16.00 25.55
C ASP A 585 11.19 -16.00 24.16
N GLN A 586 10.40 -16.12 23.10
CA GLN A 586 10.90 -16.11 21.73
C GLN A 586 11.51 -14.76 21.37
N GLY A 587 12.67 -14.77 20.69
CA GLY A 587 13.34 -13.56 20.21
C GLY A 587 12.47 -12.80 19.21
N GLY A 588 12.29 -11.50 19.45
CA GLY A 588 11.49 -10.63 18.60
C GLY A 588 12.27 -10.11 17.39
N TYR A 589 11.56 -9.80 16.34
CA TYR A 589 12.09 -9.13 15.15
C TYR A 589 10.97 -8.39 14.42
N VAL A 590 11.35 -7.44 13.60
CA VAL A 590 10.45 -6.78 12.65
C VAL A 590 11.01 -6.95 11.24
N PHE A 591 10.14 -7.14 10.26
CA PHE A 591 10.50 -7.10 8.85
C PHE A 591 9.66 -6.06 8.11
N PHE A 592 10.19 -5.59 7.00
CA PHE A 592 9.64 -4.48 6.24
C PHE A 592 9.25 -4.93 4.83
N ALA A 593 8.46 -4.12 4.14
CA ALA A 593 7.93 -4.43 2.82
C ALA A 593 9.00 -4.69 1.74
N ASP A 594 10.21 -4.19 1.94
CA ASP A 594 11.36 -4.39 1.05
C ASP A 594 12.19 -5.66 1.38
N GLY A 595 11.76 -6.43 2.39
CA GLY A 595 12.45 -7.64 2.86
C GLY A 595 13.61 -7.39 3.82
N SER A 596 13.91 -6.14 4.15
CA SER A 596 14.81 -5.83 5.26
C SER A 596 14.19 -6.22 6.59
N TRP A 597 15.00 -6.47 7.60
CA TRP A 597 14.52 -6.83 8.93
C TRP A 597 15.47 -6.38 10.04
N PHE A 598 14.95 -6.30 11.27
CA PHE A 598 15.69 -5.86 12.46
C PHE A 598 15.36 -6.76 13.65
N ASP A 599 16.38 -7.20 14.40
CA ASP A 599 16.26 -8.14 15.53
C ASP A 599 16.52 -7.48 16.90
N GLY A 600 16.64 -6.17 16.93
CA GLY A 600 16.97 -5.42 18.15
C GLY A 600 18.46 -5.10 18.30
N GLU A 601 19.31 -5.83 17.64
CA GLU A 601 20.77 -5.62 17.66
C GLU A 601 21.29 -5.10 16.32
N ARG A 602 20.79 -5.67 15.22
CA ARG A 602 21.27 -5.37 13.87
C ARG A 602 20.12 -5.22 12.87
N TYR A 603 20.27 -4.20 12.04
CA TYR A 603 19.43 -4.02 10.84
C TYR A 603 20.07 -4.76 9.67
N TRP A 604 19.29 -5.68 9.08
CA TRP A 604 19.66 -6.47 7.92
C TRP A 604 18.99 -5.89 6.67
N SER A 605 19.80 -5.26 5.83
CA SER A 605 19.27 -4.68 4.58
C SER A 605 19.14 -5.76 3.52
N SER A 606 17.97 -5.81 2.88
CA SER A 606 17.72 -6.69 1.73
C SER A 606 18.64 -6.42 0.53
N THR A 607 19.31 -5.26 0.48
CA THR A 607 20.19 -4.84 -0.62
C THR A 607 21.69 -4.91 -0.29
N SER A 608 22.07 -5.26 0.94
CA SER A 608 23.47 -5.18 1.38
C SER A 608 24.37 -6.30 0.85
N GLY A 609 23.81 -7.35 0.26
CA GLY A 609 24.56 -8.54 -0.16
C GLY A 609 25.20 -9.31 1.01
N GLU A 610 24.96 -8.90 2.25
CA GLU A 610 25.39 -9.63 3.43
C GLU A 610 24.49 -10.85 3.61
N THR A 611 25.10 -12.03 3.74
CA THR A 611 24.39 -13.22 4.16
C THR A 611 24.01 -13.07 5.62
N GLY A 612 22.83 -12.51 5.88
CA GLY A 612 22.25 -12.42 7.22
C GLY A 612 21.93 -13.80 7.79
N ASN A 613 21.12 -13.84 8.82
CA ASN A 613 20.55 -15.10 9.28
C ASN A 613 19.61 -15.65 8.19
N ALA A 614 20.13 -16.59 7.37
CA ALA A 614 19.40 -17.17 6.24
C ALA A 614 18.10 -17.88 6.68
N GLU A 615 18.09 -18.46 7.88
CA GLU A 615 16.91 -19.09 8.46
C GLU A 615 15.81 -18.05 8.74
N ARG A 616 16.16 -16.91 9.35
CA ARG A 616 15.21 -15.82 9.62
C ARG A 616 14.66 -15.22 8.32
N THR A 617 15.52 -15.03 7.33
CA THR A 617 15.10 -14.52 6.03
C THR A 617 14.15 -15.47 5.32
N ALA A 618 14.42 -16.78 5.38
CA ALA A 618 13.52 -17.80 4.83
C ALA A 618 12.17 -17.85 5.58
N GLU A 619 12.17 -17.72 6.89
CA GLU A 619 10.97 -17.62 7.71
C GLU A 619 10.11 -16.43 7.33
N ILE A 620 10.67 -15.23 7.23
CA ILE A 620 9.98 -14.00 6.80
C ILE A 620 9.33 -14.20 5.42
N SER A 621 10.09 -14.74 4.48
CA SER A 621 9.60 -15.02 3.14
C SER A 621 8.42 -16.00 3.16
N ARG A 622 8.51 -17.05 3.93
CA ARG A 622 7.46 -18.05 4.09
C ARG A 622 6.22 -17.43 4.72
N LEU A 623 6.33 -16.73 5.85
CA LEU A 623 5.21 -16.07 6.52
C LEU A 623 4.50 -15.07 5.60
N THR A 624 5.26 -14.27 4.86
CA THR A 624 4.71 -13.31 3.89
C THR A 624 3.93 -14.01 2.78
N THR A 625 4.49 -15.08 2.25
CA THR A 625 3.85 -15.88 1.18
C THR A 625 2.57 -16.53 1.68
N LEU A 626 2.62 -17.22 2.82
CA LEU A 626 1.47 -17.94 3.36
C LEU A 626 0.34 -17.00 3.79
N SER A 627 0.66 -15.85 4.43
CA SER A 627 -0.35 -14.83 4.75
C SER A 627 -1.11 -14.36 3.50
N ASN A 628 -0.39 -14.06 2.41
CA ASN A 628 -1.03 -13.71 1.13
C ASN A 628 -1.85 -14.87 0.53
N ARG A 629 -1.40 -16.13 0.69
CA ARG A 629 -2.12 -17.29 0.18
C ARG A 629 -3.38 -17.58 0.99
N ILE A 630 -3.34 -17.39 2.31
CA ILE A 630 -4.50 -17.50 3.19
C ILE A 630 -5.60 -16.55 2.72
N LEU A 631 -5.25 -15.27 2.47
CA LEU A 631 -6.18 -14.28 1.96
C LEU A 631 -6.68 -14.63 0.54
N ALA A 632 -5.76 -14.91 -0.40
CA ALA A 632 -6.14 -15.20 -1.78
C ALA A 632 -7.03 -16.44 -1.92
N GLY A 633 -6.87 -17.43 -1.05
CA GLY A 633 -7.55 -18.71 -1.09
C GLY A 633 -8.70 -18.87 -0.11
N ASN A 634 -9.03 -17.84 0.69
CA ASN A 634 -9.99 -17.92 1.78
C ASN A 634 -9.81 -19.23 2.61
N TYR A 635 -8.59 -19.40 3.15
CA TYR A 635 -8.16 -20.67 3.79
C TYR A 635 -9.16 -21.17 4.83
N TYR A 636 -9.74 -20.26 5.61
CA TYR A 636 -10.66 -20.59 6.70
C TYR A 636 -12.11 -20.82 6.25
N SER A 637 -12.43 -20.75 4.94
CA SER A 637 -13.79 -20.92 4.44
C SER A 637 -14.46 -22.25 4.83
N ASN A 638 -13.67 -23.29 5.05
CA ASN A 638 -14.18 -24.64 5.36
C ASN A 638 -14.27 -24.91 6.86
N LEU A 639 -13.67 -24.10 7.74
CA LEU A 639 -13.71 -24.33 9.19
C LEU A 639 -15.11 -24.17 9.79
N GLU A 640 -15.96 -23.32 9.22
CA GLU A 640 -17.36 -23.15 9.66
C GLU A 640 -18.27 -24.30 9.22
N SER A 641 -17.98 -24.96 8.09
CA SER A 641 -18.80 -26.08 7.62
C SER A 641 -18.67 -27.32 8.50
N GLU A 642 -17.51 -27.54 9.09
CA GLU A 642 -17.29 -28.69 10.00
C GLU A 642 -17.91 -28.49 11.38
N THR A 643 -18.07 -27.25 11.85
CA THR A 643 -18.70 -26.96 13.15
C THR A 643 -20.24 -27.01 13.11
N HIS A 644 -20.86 -26.88 11.93
CA HIS A 644 -22.32 -27.03 11.79
C HIS A 644 -22.77 -28.50 11.68
N ASP A 645 -21.94 -29.38 11.11
CA ASP A 645 -22.27 -30.81 10.98
C ASP A 645 -22.14 -31.61 12.30
N THR A 646 -21.46 -31.07 13.31
CA THR A 646 -21.30 -31.74 14.61
C THR A 646 -22.42 -31.44 15.60
N ASN A 647 -23.32 -30.49 15.31
CA ASN A 647 -24.43 -30.12 16.20
C ASN A 647 -25.81 -30.66 15.73
N GLU A 648 -25.87 -31.46 14.66
CA GLU A 648 -27.12 -32.13 14.19
C GLU A 648 -27.10 -33.66 14.38
N ASN A 649 -26.26 -34.23 15.24
CA ASN A 649 -26.34 -35.67 15.60
C ASN A 649 -26.62 -35.89 17.07
#